data_04c8c9b80eb1a8cf160a79126accd12d
#
_entry.id   04c8c9b80eb1a8cf160a79126accd12d
#
_cell.length_a   1.000
_cell.length_b   1.000
_cell.length_c   1.000
_cell.angle_alpha   90.00
_cell.angle_beta   90.00
_cell.angle_gamma   90.00
#
_symmetry.space_group_name_H-M   'P 1'
#
loop_
_entity.id
_entity.type
_entity.pdbx_description
1 polymer ?
#
loop_
_entity_poly.entity_id
_entity_poly.type
_entity_poly.pdbx_seq_one_letter_code
_entity_poly.pdbx_strand_id
1 'polypeptide(L)'
;MPQAMTPTEEVAKAPTKPNTTLEIRAPPLPHITMGFIPLSLLINRLVQNSHNKLVELIDSLQSSGQSDGEKKLRIIEHMQETRKQFIKVLVLVTWAKNASAVSEVIDLKVYLDSRQDVFHKVVWNLYEVRRKMSYARVPNPDLDTAVQVLSTGVATTSMTRRYVPPPPLSSTEILKTLSNINTLLALRFSLHSPPPPYFKDYTISSGRATFKVEHEFEVDMSIGDEDPTSQLYLIDFRLAFEPAAGAPFPETLKNEIEGRGNTVLKSKGLEGIHDFLHDFCLTHKINILMRQAHEMLQGRWTENLRIQQIKRTLVIQYWTNRAGEGKSWIEVGVKRGVAGKPSRLGVRWMREGKEVKDVEVPLNIAVLSAEELLKTVIALHTKWILTGIRDRFSPLPLFPPSSLQLNTHPTDSFNSFLKLRLTPSRAIKVLIEPITGRFALQKPGLLASSVEGRMNQQPGQIAELLKLKFLVLQEEIESRARSMGWEILKMISVRKEEFKTFFPSTTRYMTFMRRQGWSKEWVITIGLGETGECFYVSRIHEAPQQWTVSLNIPIPVNGALDVTYGFLANLEKISASIITLHTITEDLTSRSVQHQLKPSKTADTKLIIPDLYIRFSSLIPRANWGIDALRVTFQSLSDSGACTLTVCGRTAEAMTHLGVVGKDIASADSDVSFHPQTGSYAIRFVVPVGESIIDPLIEKLSRIETLIKFVAVIRRFQLPCLHVSLGRIGFKYSNDAHSTAEVSFGADDNNDTKMRLHLPPRSPHARIKHFLENSLNTSGLEIVVMALTVTLPLLLAFTDLESTPPNQRDDALFILPRNVDWYRVEYRLAGVVLDWRLKCRKSVLYWYVQDAAVAGAESERGVRGGENRRKAEMLKPLWCGEIEGEWEALKIGAAAGVRGVGALVKAVDALVRRPIPGQQQQSQQA
;
A
#
# COMPACT_ATOMS: atom_id res chain seq x y z
N MET A 1 0.65 5.52 37.48
CA MET A 1 1.26 5.67 38.82
C MET A 1 2.58 6.33 38.66
N PRO A 2 2.78 7.55 39.11
CA PRO A 2 4.10 8.07 39.44
C PRO A 2 4.22 8.14 40.96
N GLN A 3 5.30 7.66 41.44
CA GLN A 3 5.71 7.60 42.85
C GLN A 3 5.88 9.00 43.42
N ALA A 4 5.31 9.15 44.61
CA ALA A 4 5.56 10.29 45.45
C ALA A 4 7.03 10.26 45.94
N MET A 5 7.77 11.33 45.66
CA MET A 5 9.02 11.60 46.32
C MET A 5 8.75 12.31 47.65
N THR A 6 9.11 11.65 48.73
CA THR A 6 9.19 12.19 50.09
C THR A 6 10.33 13.22 50.19
N PRO A 7 10.16 14.31 50.93
CA PRO A 7 11.27 15.22 51.22
C PRO A 7 12.19 14.64 52.30
N THR A 8 13.44 14.63 52.00
CA THR A 8 14.54 14.24 52.86
C THR A 8 14.71 15.29 53.97
N GLU A 9 14.61 14.84 55.23
CA GLU A 9 15.00 15.63 56.42
C GLU A 9 16.47 16.00 56.41
N GLU A 10 16.75 17.29 56.35
CA GLU A 10 18.09 17.78 56.68
C GLU A 10 18.29 17.98 58.20
N VAL A 11 19.27 17.28 58.69
CA VAL A 11 19.74 17.23 60.05
C VAL A 11 20.18 18.61 60.54
N ALA A 12 19.58 18.99 61.68
CA ALA A 12 19.96 20.16 62.46
C ALA A 12 21.43 20.14 62.90
N LYS A 13 22.19 21.15 62.57
CA LYS A 13 23.44 21.51 63.22
C LYS A 13 23.22 22.64 64.18
N ALA A 14 23.72 22.41 65.41
CA ALA A 14 23.66 23.21 66.63
C ALA A 14 24.25 24.63 66.49
N PRO A 15 23.91 25.54 67.45
CA PRO A 15 24.03 26.99 67.24
C PRO A 15 25.39 27.50 67.60
N THR A 16 25.96 28.40 66.82
CA THR A 16 27.09 29.24 67.18
C THR A 16 26.69 30.71 67.03
N LYS A 17 26.55 31.34 68.25
CA LYS A 17 26.74 32.77 68.61
C LYS A 17 25.85 33.84 67.93
N PRO A 18 25.26 34.68 68.72
CA PRO A 18 24.44 35.81 68.28
C PRO A 18 25.33 37.00 67.96
N ASN A 19 25.41 37.34 66.71
CA ASN A 19 25.64 38.69 66.26
C ASN A 19 25.14 38.80 64.90
N THR A 20 24.09 39.51 64.75
CA THR A 20 23.86 40.30 63.51
C THR A 20 22.38 40.64 63.39
N THR A 21 22.11 41.85 63.21
CA THR A 21 21.03 42.47 62.52
C THR A 21 20.13 41.44 61.81
N LEU A 22 18.88 41.32 62.26
CA LEU A 22 17.82 40.60 61.57
C LEU A 22 17.77 41.16 60.15
N GLU A 23 18.53 40.58 59.20
CA GLU A 23 18.20 40.70 57.77
C GLU A 23 16.78 40.14 57.63
N ILE A 24 15.81 41.00 57.60
CA ILE A 24 14.46 40.70 57.21
C ILE A 24 14.57 40.28 55.73
N ARG A 25 14.82 38.99 55.51
CA ARG A 25 14.81 38.44 54.16
C ARG A 25 13.40 38.64 53.61
N ALA A 26 13.28 39.43 52.60
CA ALA A 26 11.99 39.64 51.95
C ALA A 26 11.40 38.29 51.52
N PRO A 27 10.10 38.07 51.70
CA PRO A 27 9.46 36.85 51.23
C PRO A 27 9.71 36.67 49.72
N PRO A 28 9.92 35.40 49.28
CA PRO A 28 10.16 35.15 47.86
C PRO A 28 8.99 35.62 47.04
N LEU A 29 9.26 36.31 45.95
CA LEU A 29 8.26 36.80 45.02
C LEU A 29 7.61 35.60 44.26
N PRO A 30 6.32 35.65 44.01
CA PRO A 30 5.66 34.59 43.21
C PRO A 30 6.18 34.62 41.80
N HIS A 31 6.71 33.49 41.32
CA HIS A 31 7.24 33.35 39.98
C HIS A 31 6.12 33.26 38.95
N ILE A 32 6.20 34.09 37.92
CA ILE A 32 5.17 34.17 36.85
C ILE A 32 5.56 33.14 35.76
N THR A 33 4.79 32.06 35.68
CA THR A 33 4.96 30.99 34.67
C THR A 33 3.97 31.09 33.51
N MET A 34 3.09 32.08 33.53
CA MET A 34 2.07 32.23 32.46
C MET A 34 2.72 32.54 31.11
N GLY A 35 2.42 31.74 30.10
CA GLY A 35 3.01 31.86 28.76
C GLY A 35 4.30 31.04 28.56
N PHE A 36 4.80 30.31 29.54
CA PHE A 36 5.96 29.46 29.36
C PHE A 36 5.61 28.20 28.57
N ILE A 37 6.39 27.95 27.53
CA ILE A 37 6.26 26.75 26.71
C ILE A 37 7.31 25.73 27.17
N PRO A 38 6.94 24.48 27.47
CA PRO A 38 7.88 23.44 27.85
C PRO A 38 8.91 23.20 26.72
N LEU A 39 10.20 23.18 27.08
CA LEU A 39 11.28 22.93 26.13
C LEU A 39 11.12 21.60 25.40
N SER A 40 10.62 20.56 26.09
CA SER A 40 10.31 19.26 25.51
C SER A 40 9.33 19.35 24.34
N LEU A 41 8.31 20.18 24.46
CA LEU A 41 7.32 20.40 23.39
C LEU A 41 7.94 21.10 22.20
N LEU A 42 8.77 22.11 22.45
CA LEU A 42 9.48 22.84 21.39
C LEU A 42 10.43 21.91 20.61
N ILE A 43 11.23 21.12 21.33
CA ILE A 43 12.16 20.15 20.74
C ILE A 43 11.39 19.11 19.93
N ASN A 44 10.33 18.50 20.49
CA ASN A 44 9.52 17.52 19.79
C ASN A 44 8.93 18.08 18.50
N ARG A 45 8.39 19.28 18.52
CA ARG A 45 7.88 19.93 17.30
C ARG A 45 8.98 20.23 16.29
N LEU A 46 10.14 20.65 16.73
CA LEU A 46 11.28 20.92 15.84
C LEU A 46 11.78 19.62 15.18
N VAL A 47 11.92 18.53 15.96
CA VAL A 47 12.30 17.20 15.45
C VAL A 47 11.27 16.71 14.43
N GLN A 48 9.99 16.83 14.74
CA GLN A 48 8.91 16.40 13.85
C GLN A 48 8.89 17.21 12.55
N ASN A 49 9.06 18.53 12.64
CA ASN A 49 9.16 19.40 11.46
C ASN A 49 10.39 19.07 10.60
N SER A 50 11.55 18.80 11.23
CA SER A 50 12.77 18.40 10.54
C SER A 50 12.59 17.06 9.82
N HIS A 51 11.95 16.10 10.50
CA HIS A 51 11.63 14.80 9.91
C HIS A 51 10.67 14.93 8.72
N ASN A 52 9.60 15.73 8.87
CA ASN A 52 8.64 15.93 7.78
C ASN A 52 9.30 16.56 6.54
N LYS A 53 10.14 17.59 6.76
CA LYS A 53 10.92 18.20 5.67
C LYS A 53 11.89 17.23 5.01
N LEU A 54 12.50 16.33 5.78
CA LEU A 54 13.37 15.30 5.24
C LEU A 54 12.60 14.32 4.34
N VAL A 55 11.41 13.89 4.76
CA VAL A 55 10.55 13.00 3.96
C VAL A 55 10.10 13.70 2.69
N GLU A 56 9.64 14.96 2.78
CA GLU A 56 9.29 15.77 1.60
C GLU A 56 10.48 15.93 0.64
N LEU A 57 11.67 16.13 1.19
CA LEU A 57 12.91 16.21 0.39
C LEU A 57 13.18 14.90 -0.32
N ILE A 58 13.11 13.76 0.36
CA ILE A 58 13.34 12.43 -0.22
C ILE A 58 12.33 12.17 -1.36
N ASP A 59 11.07 12.46 -1.15
CA ASP A 59 10.02 12.30 -2.16
C ASP A 59 10.26 13.24 -3.37
N SER A 60 10.70 14.48 -3.12
CA SER A 60 11.04 15.43 -4.18
C SER A 60 12.29 15.02 -4.97
N LEU A 61 13.28 14.39 -4.33
CA LEU A 61 14.49 13.91 -4.97
C LEU A 61 14.24 12.68 -5.86
N GLN A 62 13.27 11.85 -5.49
CA GLN A 62 12.87 10.70 -6.33
C GLN A 62 12.15 11.13 -7.61
N SER A 63 11.35 12.19 -7.53
CA SER A 63 10.57 12.69 -8.67
C SER A 63 11.30 13.70 -9.55
N SER A 64 12.45 14.25 -9.08
CA SER A 64 13.21 15.25 -9.81
C SER A 64 14.21 14.61 -10.77
N GLY A 65 14.16 14.97 -12.05
CA GLY A 65 15.17 14.60 -13.05
C GLY A 65 16.54 15.31 -12.88
N GLN A 66 16.90 15.71 -11.66
CA GLN A 66 18.11 16.44 -11.35
C GLN A 66 19.34 15.55 -11.30
N SER A 67 20.52 16.13 -11.55
CA SER A 67 21.79 15.42 -11.46
C SER A 67 22.10 15.00 -10.01
N ASP A 68 22.91 13.95 -9.83
CA ASP A 68 23.32 13.45 -8.53
C ASP A 68 24.04 14.52 -7.68
N GLY A 69 24.75 15.44 -8.34
CA GLY A 69 25.41 16.57 -7.67
C GLY A 69 24.40 17.54 -7.03
N GLU A 70 23.35 17.90 -7.76
CA GLU A 70 22.28 18.76 -7.27
C GLU A 70 21.46 18.09 -6.15
N LYS A 71 21.21 16.80 -6.27
CA LYS A 71 20.56 16.03 -5.21
C LYS A 71 21.35 16.05 -3.91
N LYS A 72 22.67 15.83 -3.99
CA LYS A 72 23.58 15.89 -2.84
C LYS A 72 23.60 17.29 -2.23
N LEU A 73 23.60 18.34 -3.07
CA LEU A 73 23.59 19.73 -2.60
C LEU A 73 22.33 20.02 -1.79
N ARG A 74 21.15 19.62 -2.26
CA ARG A 74 19.88 19.79 -1.54
C ARG A 74 19.85 19.08 -0.19
N ILE A 75 20.43 17.88 -0.12
CA ILE A 75 20.54 17.15 1.16
C ILE A 75 21.44 17.93 2.12
N ILE A 76 22.57 18.44 1.64
CA ILE A 76 23.50 19.24 2.47
C ILE A 76 22.83 20.55 2.94
N GLU A 77 22.08 21.23 2.06
CA GLU A 77 21.31 22.42 2.40
C GLU A 77 20.28 22.15 3.50
N HIS A 78 19.53 21.06 3.38
CA HIS A 78 18.58 20.62 4.40
C HIS A 78 19.29 20.35 5.75
N MET A 79 20.42 19.63 5.72
CA MET A 79 21.19 19.34 6.92
C MET A 79 21.72 20.64 7.57
N GLN A 80 22.19 21.58 6.77
CA GLN A 80 22.65 22.89 7.26
C GLN A 80 21.52 23.71 7.87
N GLU A 81 20.36 23.74 7.22
CA GLU A 81 19.18 24.45 7.72
C GLU A 81 18.68 23.83 9.04
N THR A 82 18.57 22.52 9.10
CA THR A 82 18.23 21.79 10.33
C THR A 82 19.23 22.09 11.45
N ARG A 83 20.52 22.03 11.15
CA ARG A 83 21.57 22.40 12.12
C ARG A 83 21.39 23.82 12.61
N LYS A 84 21.15 24.80 11.74
CA LYS A 84 20.93 26.21 12.13
C LYS A 84 19.73 26.33 13.09
N GLN A 85 18.64 25.57 12.85
CA GLN A 85 17.47 25.60 13.72
C GLN A 85 17.76 25.04 15.11
N PHE A 86 18.49 23.92 15.21
CA PHE A 86 18.91 23.39 16.50
C PHE A 86 19.91 24.30 17.23
N ILE A 87 20.79 24.96 16.49
CA ILE A 87 21.70 25.97 17.08
C ILE A 87 20.88 27.13 17.66
N LYS A 88 19.84 27.62 16.94
CA LYS A 88 18.95 28.67 17.47
C LYS A 88 18.30 28.24 18.79
N VAL A 89 17.80 26.99 18.87
CA VAL A 89 17.24 26.46 20.12
C VAL A 89 18.30 26.39 21.22
N LEU A 90 19.50 25.95 20.91
CA LEU A 90 20.60 25.89 21.88
C LEU A 90 20.95 27.29 22.41
N VAL A 91 21.01 28.30 21.51
CA VAL A 91 21.24 29.69 21.89
C VAL A 91 20.12 30.20 22.79
N LEU A 92 18.84 29.92 22.44
CA LEU A 92 17.69 30.31 23.25
C LEU A 92 17.72 29.65 24.64
N VAL A 93 18.05 28.35 24.73
CA VAL A 93 18.18 27.64 26.02
C VAL A 93 19.33 28.21 26.85
N THR A 94 20.47 28.51 26.22
CA THR A 94 21.62 29.12 26.90
C THR A 94 21.27 30.50 27.40
N TRP A 95 20.60 31.30 26.58
CA TRP A 95 20.11 32.61 26.97
C TRP A 95 19.08 32.53 28.12
N ALA A 96 18.11 31.61 28.01
CA ALA A 96 17.09 31.41 29.04
C ALA A 96 17.69 30.96 30.37
N LYS A 97 18.76 30.16 30.37
CA LYS A 97 19.51 29.79 31.57
C LYS A 97 20.13 31.03 32.25
N ASN A 98 20.62 31.97 31.46
CA ASN A 98 21.25 33.17 31.95
C ASN A 98 20.26 34.36 32.17
N ALA A 99 18.99 34.18 31.79
CA ALA A 99 17.94 35.18 31.90
C ALA A 99 17.22 35.18 33.24
N SER A 100 17.69 34.44 34.26
CA SER A 100 17.07 34.39 35.60
C SER A 100 16.92 35.82 36.21
N ALA A 101 17.93 36.66 36.09
CA ALA A 101 17.87 38.02 36.57
C ALA A 101 16.75 38.87 35.83
N VAL A 102 16.48 38.59 34.56
CA VAL A 102 15.39 39.27 33.82
C VAL A 102 14.03 38.76 34.33
N SER A 103 13.92 37.47 34.62
CA SER A 103 12.69 36.91 35.20
C SER A 103 12.40 37.49 36.58
N GLU A 104 13.42 37.60 37.41
CA GLU A 104 13.31 38.28 38.75
C GLU A 104 12.83 39.71 38.63
N VAL A 105 13.35 40.46 37.67
CA VAL A 105 12.89 41.86 37.42
C VAL A 105 11.44 41.91 36.92
N ILE A 106 11.02 40.95 36.07
CA ILE A 106 9.60 40.84 35.63
C ILE A 106 8.71 40.52 36.84
N ASP A 107 9.09 39.55 37.67
CA ASP A 107 8.32 39.18 38.88
C ASP A 107 8.23 40.39 39.84
N LEU A 108 9.33 41.10 40.00
CA LEU A 108 9.35 42.35 40.82
C LEU A 108 8.44 43.43 40.23
N LYS A 109 8.48 43.66 38.90
CA LYS A 109 7.61 44.62 38.26
C LYS A 109 6.14 44.31 38.44
N VAL A 110 5.74 43.10 38.18
CA VAL A 110 4.33 42.67 38.32
C VAL A 110 3.88 42.73 39.78
N TYR A 111 4.75 42.42 40.70
CA TYR A 111 4.49 42.60 42.11
C TYR A 111 4.26 44.09 42.47
N LEU A 112 5.13 44.96 42.02
CA LEU A 112 5.02 46.39 42.26
C LEU A 112 3.73 46.98 41.61
N ASP A 113 3.44 46.62 40.37
CA ASP A 113 2.21 47.01 39.69
C ASP A 113 0.97 46.56 40.46
N SER A 114 0.93 45.32 40.93
CA SER A 114 -0.16 44.79 41.79
C SER A 114 -0.27 45.55 43.13
N ARG A 115 0.86 45.94 43.74
CA ARG A 115 0.85 46.73 44.95
C ARG A 115 0.38 48.16 44.70
N GLN A 116 0.73 48.74 43.61
CA GLN A 116 0.25 50.04 43.19
C GLN A 116 -1.26 50.06 43.03
N ASP A 117 -1.82 49.03 42.40
CA ASP A 117 -3.28 48.89 42.27
C ASP A 117 -3.97 48.74 43.63
N VAL A 118 -3.38 47.99 44.54
CA VAL A 118 -3.90 47.87 45.94
C VAL A 118 -3.85 49.23 46.64
N PHE A 119 -2.72 49.95 46.50
CA PHE A 119 -2.61 51.30 47.08
C PHE A 119 -3.69 52.28 46.53
N HIS A 120 -3.90 52.27 45.20
CA HIS A 120 -4.98 53.05 44.60
C HIS A 120 -6.35 52.70 45.15
N LYS A 121 -6.63 51.43 45.32
CA LYS A 121 -7.90 50.98 45.96
C LYS A 121 -8.01 51.43 47.40
N VAL A 122 -6.92 51.35 48.17
CA VAL A 122 -6.91 51.84 49.57
C VAL A 122 -7.15 53.34 49.60
N VAL A 123 -6.45 54.13 48.79
CA VAL A 123 -6.65 55.59 48.71
C VAL A 123 -8.09 55.93 48.34
N TRP A 124 -8.64 55.21 47.33
CA TRP A 124 -10.02 55.39 46.96
C TRP A 124 -10.99 55.05 48.11
N ASN A 125 -10.75 53.96 48.82
CA ASN A 125 -11.58 53.56 49.98
C ASN A 125 -11.48 54.60 51.11
N LEU A 126 -10.27 55.14 51.38
CA LEU A 126 -10.12 56.21 52.36
C LEU A 126 -10.86 57.49 51.95
N TYR A 127 -10.82 57.79 50.64
CA TYR A 127 -11.59 58.90 50.11
C TYR A 127 -13.12 58.72 50.33
N GLU A 128 -13.61 57.52 50.02
CA GLU A 128 -15.00 57.14 50.25
C GLU A 128 -15.39 57.19 51.74
N VAL A 129 -14.54 56.68 52.62
CA VAL A 129 -14.71 56.76 54.04
C VAL A 129 -14.83 58.23 54.52
N ARG A 130 -13.85 59.05 54.06
CA ARG A 130 -13.89 60.51 54.32
C ARG A 130 -15.18 61.14 53.86
N ARG A 131 -15.64 60.80 52.65
CA ARG A 131 -16.93 61.31 52.10
C ARG A 131 -18.11 60.88 52.95
N LYS A 132 -18.15 59.61 53.34
CA LYS A 132 -19.20 59.07 54.19
C LYS A 132 -19.17 59.68 55.59
N MET A 133 -18.00 59.94 56.16
CA MET A 133 -17.85 60.61 57.47
C MET A 133 -18.38 62.03 57.46
N SER A 134 -18.34 62.76 56.35
CA SER A 134 -18.88 64.08 56.19
C SER A 134 -20.40 64.12 56.41
N TYR A 135 -21.09 62.96 56.19
CA TYR A 135 -22.56 62.84 56.48
C TYR A 135 -22.81 62.22 57.81
N ALA A 136 -21.85 61.76 58.58
CA ALA A 136 -22.02 61.23 59.95
C ALA A 136 -22.05 62.38 60.97
N ARG A 137 -23.07 63.08 60.90
CA ARG A 137 -23.34 64.10 61.93
C ARG A 137 -23.85 63.43 63.15
N VAL A 138 -23.13 63.62 64.19
CA VAL A 138 -23.64 63.27 65.51
C VAL A 138 -24.90 64.16 65.70
N PRO A 139 -26.05 63.54 66.07
CA PRO A 139 -27.24 64.34 66.38
C PRO A 139 -26.90 65.28 67.48
N ASN A 140 -27.48 66.49 67.39
CA ASN A 140 -27.30 67.51 68.44
C ASN A 140 -27.72 66.89 69.79
N PRO A 141 -26.91 67.10 70.82
CA PRO A 141 -27.27 66.59 72.13
C PRO A 141 -28.65 67.20 72.58
N ASP A 142 -29.47 66.32 73.07
CA ASP A 142 -30.77 66.72 73.62
C ASP A 142 -30.55 67.58 74.88
N LEU A 143 -30.50 68.86 74.69
CA LEU A 143 -30.24 69.86 75.71
C LEU A 143 -31.38 69.92 76.74
N ASP A 144 -32.61 69.69 76.28
CA ASP A 144 -33.79 69.71 77.14
C ASP A 144 -33.74 68.58 78.15
N THR A 145 -33.40 67.39 77.68
CA THR A 145 -33.19 66.24 78.58
C THR A 145 -31.99 66.43 79.49
N ALA A 146 -30.89 66.98 79.03
CA ALA A 146 -29.70 67.28 79.84
C ALA A 146 -30.04 68.31 80.96
N VAL A 147 -30.80 69.34 80.63
CA VAL A 147 -31.21 70.35 81.62
C VAL A 147 -32.14 69.74 82.63
N GLN A 148 -33.13 68.90 82.21
CA GLN A 148 -33.97 68.17 83.13
C GLN A 148 -33.23 67.30 84.14
N VAL A 149 -32.29 66.55 83.71
CA VAL A 149 -31.41 65.69 84.50
C VAL A 149 -30.58 66.50 85.49
N LEU A 150 -30.02 67.62 85.00
CA LEU A 150 -29.26 68.55 85.85
C LEU A 150 -30.15 69.24 86.88
N SER A 151 -31.42 69.56 86.60
CA SER A 151 -32.30 70.23 87.49
C SER A 151 -32.94 69.32 88.51
N THR A 152 -33.28 68.09 88.17
CA THR A 152 -34.01 67.14 89.06
C THR A 152 -33.10 66.07 89.67
N GLY A 153 -31.83 65.93 89.22
CA GLY A 153 -30.89 64.95 89.76
C GLY A 153 -31.26 63.53 89.43
N VAL A 154 -32.34 63.25 88.62
CA VAL A 154 -32.87 61.96 88.30
C VAL A 154 -33.21 61.94 86.81
N ALA A 155 -32.69 60.99 86.11
CA ALA A 155 -33.02 60.74 84.67
C ALA A 155 -34.49 60.12 84.65
N THR A 156 -35.47 60.98 84.56
CA THR A 156 -36.92 60.55 84.53
C THR A 156 -37.43 60.30 83.10
N THR A 157 -36.56 60.32 82.10
CA THR A 157 -36.92 60.15 80.70
C THR A 157 -37.25 58.73 80.40
N SER A 158 -38.32 58.52 79.59
CA SER A 158 -38.74 57.22 79.03
C SER A 158 -37.67 56.46 78.31
N MET A 159 -36.53 57.12 78.01
CA MET A 159 -35.32 56.52 77.34
C MET A 159 -34.61 55.53 78.20
N THR A 160 -34.48 55.77 79.58
CA THR A 160 -33.80 54.83 80.47
C THR A 160 -34.44 53.44 80.49
N ARG A 161 -35.77 53.37 80.40
CA ARG A 161 -36.51 52.09 80.31
C ARG A 161 -36.31 51.38 78.95
N ARG A 162 -36.03 52.10 77.85
CA ARG A 162 -35.83 51.48 76.55
C ARG A 162 -34.39 50.95 76.36
N TYR A 163 -33.43 51.43 77.12
CA TYR A 163 -32.04 51.01 77.04
C TYR A 163 -31.56 50.03 78.10
N VAL A 164 -32.36 49.81 79.13
CA VAL A 164 -32.02 48.76 80.10
C VAL A 164 -32.50 47.45 79.53
N PRO A 165 -31.61 46.61 79.14
CA PRO A 165 -32.03 45.29 78.60
C PRO A 165 -32.83 44.56 79.72
N PRO A 166 -33.92 43.90 79.35
CA PRO A 166 -34.64 43.04 80.31
C PRO A 166 -33.69 42.01 80.88
N PRO A 167 -33.86 41.60 82.15
CA PRO A 167 -33.01 40.59 82.79
C PRO A 167 -32.98 39.32 81.86
N PRO A 168 -31.78 38.69 81.67
CA PRO A 168 -31.73 37.51 80.91
C PRO A 168 -32.66 36.42 81.36
N LEU A 169 -33.43 35.81 80.51
CA LEU A 169 -34.32 34.72 80.85
C LEU A 169 -33.56 33.55 81.44
N SER A 170 -34.14 32.92 82.47
CA SER A 170 -33.53 31.71 83.04
C SER A 170 -33.55 30.53 81.99
N SER A 171 -32.59 29.61 82.07
CA SER A 171 -32.59 28.47 81.18
C SER A 171 -33.85 27.60 81.20
N THR A 172 -34.54 27.54 82.42
CA THR A 172 -35.81 26.83 82.57
C THR A 172 -36.96 27.55 81.84
N GLU A 173 -36.99 28.88 81.89
CA GLU A 173 -38.00 29.71 81.17
C GLU A 173 -37.81 29.62 79.68
N ILE A 174 -36.56 29.64 79.19
CA ILE A 174 -36.21 29.44 77.75
C ILE A 174 -36.75 28.06 77.31
N LEU A 175 -36.44 26.99 78.02
CA LEU A 175 -36.93 25.67 77.67
C LEU A 175 -38.48 25.56 77.66
N LYS A 176 -39.13 26.17 78.63
CA LYS A 176 -40.61 26.18 78.73
C LYS A 176 -41.18 26.96 77.55
N THR A 177 -40.63 28.16 77.20
CA THR A 177 -41.16 28.96 76.12
C THR A 177 -40.93 28.25 74.78
N LEU A 178 -39.72 27.60 74.52
CA LEU A 178 -39.49 26.83 73.34
C LEU A 178 -40.47 25.61 73.24
N SER A 179 -40.75 24.89 74.34
CA SER A 179 -41.72 23.81 74.37
C SER A 179 -43.13 24.31 74.04
N ASN A 180 -43.56 25.44 74.62
CA ASN A 180 -44.83 26.05 74.29
C ASN A 180 -44.90 26.41 72.77
N ILE A 181 -43.89 27.05 72.22
CA ILE A 181 -43.83 27.40 70.81
C ILE A 181 -43.94 26.14 69.94
N ASN A 182 -43.24 25.03 70.31
CA ASN A 182 -43.34 23.76 69.54
C ASN A 182 -44.78 23.27 69.51
N THR A 183 -45.47 23.29 70.65
CA THR A 183 -46.89 22.90 70.78
C THR A 183 -47.80 23.76 69.97
N LEU A 184 -47.62 25.09 70.02
CA LEU A 184 -48.42 26.08 69.26
C LEU A 184 -48.20 25.89 67.74
N LEU A 185 -46.96 25.66 67.28
CA LEU A 185 -46.61 25.36 65.86
C LEU A 185 -47.32 24.07 65.43
N ALA A 186 -47.26 23.00 66.21
CA ALA A 186 -47.90 21.72 65.89
C ALA A 186 -49.42 21.88 65.77
N LEU A 187 -50.06 22.57 66.75
CA LEU A 187 -51.48 22.85 66.68
C LEU A 187 -51.87 23.68 65.47
N ARG A 188 -51.08 24.70 65.16
CA ARG A 188 -51.34 25.63 64.04
C ARG A 188 -51.29 24.89 62.72
N PHE A 189 -50.29 24.05 62.50
CA PHE A 189 -50.17 23.27 61.24
C PHE A 189 -51.18 22.15 61.10
N SER A 190 -51.65 21.60 62.18
CA SER A 190 -52.68 20.54 62.17
C SER A 190 -54.12 21.09 62.04
N LEU A 191 -54.43 22.27 62.61
CA LEU A 191 -55.79 22.76 62.71
C LEU A 191 -56.08 23.97 61.81
N HIS A 192 -55.19 24.96 61.75
CA HIS A 192 -55.46 26.28 61.16
C HIS A 192 -54.76 26.52 59.82
N SER A 193 -53.59 26.09 59.66
CA SER A 193 -52.79 26.38 58.48
C SER A 193 -52.04 25.11 58.01
N PRO A 194 -52.71 24.12 57.37
CA PRO A 194 -52.05 22.91 56.91
C PRO A 194 -50.96 23.27 55.90
N PRO A 195 -49.75 22.73 56.02
CA PRO A 195 -48.67 23.01 55.11
C PRO A 195 -49.02 22.57 53.69
N PRO A 196 -48.66 23.34 52.66
CA PRO A 196 -48.92 22.99 51.29
C PRO A 196 -48.14 21.69 50.91
N PRO A 197 -48.54 20.96 49.81
CA PRO A 197 -47.97 19.68 49.44
C PRO A 197 -46.43 19.67 49.31
N TYR A 198 -45.84 20.80 49.07
CA TYR A 198 -44.38 20.97 48.92
C TYR A 198 -43.61 21.05 50.25
N PHE A 199 -44.33 21.36 51.38
CA PHE A 199 -43.83 21.45 52.75
C PHE A 199 -44.26 20.27 53.58
N LYS A 200 -44.48 19.08 53.00
CA LYS A 200 -44.90 17.89 53.77
C LYS A 200 -43.85 17.40 54.77
N ASP A 201 -42.57 17.53 54.36
CA ASP A 201 -41.48 17.08 55.23
C ASP A 201 -41.05 18.25 56.11
N TYR A 202 -41.51 18.23 57.34
CA TYR A 202 -41.15 19.23 58.35
C TYR A 202 -40.93 18.59 59.73
N THR A 203 -40.06 19.21 60.48
CA THR A 203 -39.80 18.86 61.90
C THR A 203 -39.99 20.06 62.79
N ILE A 204 -40.60 19.85 63.95
CA ILE A 204 -40.79 20.92 64.95
C ILE A 204 -39.88 20.65 66.13
N SER A 205 -38.87 21.55 66.31
CA SER A 205 -37.91 21.43 67.41
C SER A 205 -37.38 22.80 67.80
N SER A 206 -37.01 22.96 69.05
CA SER A 206 -36.42 24.21 69.64
C SER A 206 -37.11 25.49 69.22
N GLY A 207 -38.46 25.50 69.25
CA GLY A 207 -39.28 26.66 68.93
C GLY A 207 -39.34 27.00 67.42
N ARG A 208 -38.98 26.09 66.59
CA ARG A 208 -38.94 26.29 65.10
C ARG A 208 -39.62 25.11 64.43
N ALA A 209 -40.18 25.43 63.26
CA ALA A 209 -40.60 24.42 62.28
C ALA A 209 -39.61 24.50 61.11
N THR A 210 -38.89 23.45 60.97
CA THR A 210 -37.91 23.26 59.84
C THR A 210 -38.57 22.52 58.71
N PHE A 211 -38.90 23.19 57.66
CA PHE A 211 -39.39 22.59 56.39
C PHE A 211 -38.21 22.23 55.44
N LYS A 212 -38.24 21.03 54.92
CA LYS A 212 -37.23 20.53 54.03
C LYS A 212 -37.81 20.27 52.64
N VAL A 213 -37.22 20.91 51.62
CA VAL A 213 -37.52 20.68 50.20
C VAL A 213 -36.33 19.98 49.63
N GLU A 214 -36.51 18.73 49.18
CA GLU A 214 -35.43 17.90 48.70
C GLU A 214 -34.63 18.56 47.57
N HIS A 215 -33.32 18.55 47.70
CA HIS A 215 -32.37 19.14 46.76
C HIS A 215 -32.55 20.63 46.49
N GLU A 216 -33.27 21.36 47.32
CA GLU A 216 -33.45 22.80 47.16
C GLU A 216 -33.04 23.56 48.42
N PHE A 217 -33.84 23.50 49.49
CA PHE A 217 -33.59 24.28 50.70
C PHE A 217 -34.24 23.69 51.97
N GLU A 218 -33.68 24.10 53.08
CA GLU A 218 -34.28 23.96 54.39
C GLU A 218 -34.61 25.37 54.91
N VAL A 219 -35.76 25.54 55.46
CA VAL A 219 -36.22 26.81 55.99
C VAL A 219 -36.79 26.66 57.40
N ASP A 220 -36.28 27.46 58.33
CA ASP A 220 -36.74 27.53 59.70
C ASP A 220 -37.73 28.69 59.86
N MET A 221 -38.93 28.38 60.37
CA MET A 221 -39.98 29.37 60.61
C MET A 221 -40.46 29.27 62.07
N SER A 222 -40.86 30.38 62.60
CA SER A 222 -41.45 30.42 63.96
C SER A 222 -42.62 31.39 64.02
N ILE A 223 -43.30 31.34 65.11
CA ILE A 223 -44.38 32.30 65.40
C ILE A 223 -43.91 33.42 66.40
N GLY A 224 -44.47 34.61 66.26
CA GLY A 224 -44.13 35.71 67.15
C GLY A 224 -45.18 35.94 68.22
N ASP A 225 -46.38 35.32 68.09
CA ASP A 225 -47.48 35.52 68.98
C ASP A 225 -48.30 34.25 69.08
N GLU A 226 -49.09 34.07 70.17
CA GLU A 226 -49.96 32.89 70.45
C GLU A 226 -51.20 32.87 69.56
N ASP A 227 -51.53 33.99 68.88
CA ASP A 227 -52.67 34.05 67.97
C ASP A 227 -52.50 33.22 66.75
N PRO A 228 -53.39 32.25 66.44
CA PRO A 228 -53.34 31.43 65.22
C PRO A 228 -53.39 32.24 63.95
N THR A 229 -53.86 33.46 63.94
CA THR A 229 -53.94 34.34 62.78
C THR A 229 -52.64 35.15 62.57
N SER A 230 -51.78 35.18 63.58
CA SER A 230 -50.53 35.96 63.57
C SER A 230 -49.59 35.48 62.39
N GLN A 231 -48.72 36.36 62.00
CA GLN A 231 -47.76 36.10 60.95
C GLN A 231 -46.74 35.05 61.41
N LEU A 232 -46.41 34.10 60.50
CA LEU A 232 -45.19 33.26 60.58
C LEU A 232 -43.98 34.12 60.22
N TYR A 233 -42.83 33.89 60.86
CA TYR A 233 -41.59 34.60 60.62
C TYR A 233 -40.55 33.62 60.14
N LEU A 234 -39.86 34.00 59.10
CA LEU A 234 -38.66 33.31 58.53
C LEU A 234 -37.52 33.59 59.54
N ILE A 235 -36.91 32.55 60.08
CA ILE A 235 -35.80 32.64 61.04
C ILE A 235 -34.48 32.35 60.39
N ASP A 236 -34.39 31.28 59.57
CA ASP A 236 -33.16 30.85 58.90
C ASP A 236 -33.50 30.19 57.59
N PHE A 237 -32.54 30.27 56.64
CA PHE A 237 -32.67 29.67 55.32
C PHE A 237 -31.33 29.04 54.93
N ARG A 238 -31.36 27.76 54.59
CA ARG A 238 -30.19 26.98 54.18
C ARG A 238 -30.45 26.29 52.86
N LEU A 239 -29.44 26.26 51.99
CA LEU A 239 -29.52 25.50 50.74
C LEU A 239 -29.22 24.02 50.99
N ALA A 240 -29.99 23.12 50.36
CA ALA A 240 -29.89 21.66 50.53
C ALA A 240 -29.36 20.98 49.24
N PHE A 241 -28.44 21.59 48.51
CA PHE A 241 -27.83 21.05 47.34
C PHE A 241 -26.33 21.41 47.26
N GLU A 242 -25.52 20.53 46.76
CA GLU A 242 -24.06 20.73 46.54
C GLU A 242 -23.79 21.61 45.29
N PRO A 243 -22.81 22.53 45.29
CA PRO A 243 -21.84 22.85 46.34
C PRO A 243 -22.25 23.97 47.27
N ALA A 244 -23.54 24.29 47.35
CA ALA A 244 -24.05 25.40 48.17
C ALA A 244 -24.42 24.96 49.58
N ALA A 245 -24.60 23.66 49.85
CA ALA A 245 -24.89 23.10 51.13
C ALA A 245 -23.81 23.45 52.17
N GLY A 246 -24.22 24.09 53.28
CA GLY A 246 -23.31 24.50 54.33
C GLY A 246 -22.48 25.77 54.09
N ALA A 247 -22.56 26.36 52.90
CA ALA A 247 -21.90 27.62 52.62
C ALA A 247 -22.61 28.80 53.30
N PRO A 248 -21.93 29.65 54.11
CA PRO A 248 -22.54 30.78 54.72
C PRO A 248 -22.94 31.83 53.69
N PHE A 249 -24.20 32.29 53.75
CA PHE A 249 -24.63 33.45 52.96
C PHE A 249 -23.98 34.73 53.47
N PRO A 250 -23.66 35.68 52.60
CA PRO A 250 -23.34 37.01 53.03
C PRO A 250 -24.49 37.57 53.89
N GLU A 251 -24.21 38.18 55.04
CA GLU A 251 -25.21 38.69 55.94
C GLU A 251 -26.20 39.66 55.29
N THR A 252 -25.70 40.46 54.33
CA THR A 252 -26.55 41.39 53.56
C THR A 252 -27.62 40.65 52.76
N LEU A 253 -27.26 39.54 52.12
CA LEU A 253 -28.20 38.71 51.35
C LEU A 253 -29.17 37.96 52.26
N LYS A 254 -28.70 37.45 53.40
CA LYS A 254 -29.52 36.79 54.40
C LYS A 254 -30.62 37.73 54.92
N ASN A 255 -30.23 38.95 55.29
CA ASN A 255 -31.17 40.01 55.75
C ASN A 255 -32.21 40.43 54.70
N GLU A 256 -31.78 40.47 53.43
CA GLU A 256 -32.65 40.76 52.28
C GLU A 256 -33.68 39.63 52.05
N ILE A 257 -33.22 38.36 52.06
CA ILE A 257 -34.11 37.18 51.94
C ILE A 257 -35.10 37.14 53.09
N GLU A 258 -34.65 37.34 54.32
CA GLU A 258 -35.49 37.41 55.50
C GLU A 258 -36.55 38.54 55.39
N GLY A 259 -36.14 39.74 55.09
CA GLY A 259 -37.05 40.87 54.93
C GLY A 259 -38.07 40.68 53.82
N ARG A 260 -37.67 40.24 52.65
CA ARG A 260 -38.60 39.95 51.55
C ARG A 260 -39.46 38.73 51.84
N GLY A 261 -38.89 37.70 52.43
CA GLY A 261 -39.57 36.46 52.79
C GLY A 261 -40.68 36.72 53.80
N ASN A 262 -40.38 37.50 54.82
CA ASN A 262 -41.38 37.90 55.82
C ASN A 262 -42.49 38.77 55.18
N THR A 263 -42.20 39.63 54.22
CA THR A 263 -43.22 40.40 53.50
C THR A 263 -44.14 39.50 52.67
N VAL A 264 -43.56 38.48 52.03
CA VAL A 264 -44.30 37.47 51.21
C VAL A 264 -45.12 36.55 52.10
N LEU A 265 -44.59 36.13 53.26
CA LEU A 265 -45.33 35.36 54.27
C LEU A 265 -46.58 36.13 54.78
N LYS A 266 -46.44 37.39 54.98
CA LYS A 266 -47.57 38.27 55.40
C LYS A 266 -48.64 38.36 54.29
N SER A 267 -48.29 38.41 53.06
CA SER A 267 -49.23 38.66 51.94
C SER A 267 -49.80 37.38 51.29
N LYS A 268 -49.03 36.33 51.18
CA LYS A 268 -49.39 35.09 50.44
C LYS A 268 -49.25 33.80 51.23
N GLY A 269 -48.86 33.90 52.52
CA GLY A 269 -48.69 32.70 53.39
C GLY A 269 -47.60 31.73 52.95
N LEU A 270 -47.79 30.44 53.36
CA LEU A 270 -46.80 29.40 53.09
C LEU A 270 -46.57 29.06 51.59
N GLU A 271 -47.60 29.17 50.75
CA GLU A 271 -47.45 28.95 49.34
C GLU A 271 -46.58 30.01 48.70
N GLY A 272 -46.79 31.28 49.09
CA GLY A 272 -46.01 32.39 48.52
C GLY A 272 -44.50 32.32 48.86
N ILE A 273 -44.18 31.91 50.10
CA ILE A 273 -42.81 31.80 50.56
C ILE A 273 -42.14 30.63 49.86
N HIS A 274 -42.87 29.52 49.67
CA HIS A 274 -42.33 28.40 48.87
C HIS A 274 -41.95 28.90 47.48
N ASP A 275 -42.84 29.53 46.72
CA ASP A 275 -42.62 30.01 45.40
C ASP A 275 -41.45 31.03 45.37
N PHE A 276 -41.34 31.88 46.31
CA PHE A 276 -40.27 32.87 46.45
C PHE A 276 -38.88 32.18 46.63
N LEU A 277 -38.82 31.27 47.62
CA LEU A 277 -37.55 30.53 47.89
C LEU A 277 -37.19 29.57 46.77
N HIS A 278 -38.17 28.89 46.18
CA HIS A 278 -37.98 28.03 45.02
C HIS A 278 -37.40 28.79 43.82
N ASP A 279 -38.01 29.94 43.49
CA ASP A 279 -37.53 30.83 42.43
C ASP A 279 -36.13 31.37 42.73
N PHE A 280 -35.86 31.70 44.00
CA PHE A 280 -34.51 32.09 44.44
C PHE A 280 -33.51 30.92 44.24
N CYS A 281 -33.86 29.71 44.71
CA CYS A 281 -33.01 28.52 44.55
C CYS A 281 -32.70 28.22 43.08
N LEU A 282 -33.71 28.25 42.19
CA LEU A 282 -33.51 28.03 40.77
C LEU A 282 -32.54 29.07 40.16
N THR A 283 -32.71 30.34 40.56
CA THR A 283 -31.80 31.42 40.09
C THR A 283 -30.39 31.23 40.64
N HIS A 284 -30.28 30.84 41.92
CA HIS A 284 -29.00 30.62 42.58
C HIS A 284 -28.25 29.41 41.96
N LYS A 285 -28.97 28.32 41.63
CA LYS A 285 -28.43 27.18 40.91
C LYS A 285 -27.83 27.58 39.56
N ILE A 286 -28.55 28.42 38.80
CA ILE A 286 -28.03 28.96 37.52
C ILE A 286 -26.77 29.81 37.74
N ASN A 287 -26.77 30.66 38.80
CA ASN A 287 -25.61 31.49 39.14
C ASN A 287 -24.37 30.66 39.53
N ILE A 288 -24.58 29.56 40.27
CA ILE A 288 -23.52 28.63 40.63
C ILE A 288 -22.94 27.98 39.36
N LEU A 289 -23.81 27.44 38.48
CA LEU A 289 -23.38 26.87 37.21
C LEU A 289 -22.63 27.90 36.32
N MET A 290 -23.09 29.15 36.32
CA MET A 290 -22.44 30.26 35.62
C MET A 290 -21.04 30.53 36.19
N ARG A 291 -20.90 30.59 37.54
CA ARG A 291 -19.59 30.77 38.18
C ARG A 291 -18.65 29.64 37.85
N GLN A 292 -19.09 28.37 38.00
CA GLN A 292 -18.30 27.18 37.60
C GLN A 292 -17.90 27.24 36.12
N ALA A 293 -18.82 27.63 35.24
CA ALA A 293 -18.53 27.78 33.83
C ALA A 293 -17.45 28.84 33.56
N HIS A 294 -17.50 29.99 34.30
CA HIS A 294 -16.46 31.04 34.20
C HIS A 294 -15.09 30.54 34.73
N GLU A 295 -15.10 29.78 35.83
CA GLU A 295 -13.88 29.13 36.33
C GLU A 295 -13.27 28.18 35.30
N MET A 296 -14.12 27.40 34.60
CA MET A 296 -13.66 26.54 33.47
C MET A 296 -13.10 27.37 32.33
N LEU A 297 -13.69 28.51 32.01
CA LEU A 297 -13.19 29.42 30.97
C LEU A 297 -11.80 29.98 31.29
N GLN A 298 -11.51 30.23 32.59
CA GLN A 298 -10.19 30.65 33.04
C GLN A 298 -9.17 29.50 33.09
N GLY A 299 -9.63 28.24 33.06
CA GLY A 299 -8.80 27.03 33.13
C GLY A 299 -8.56 26.39 31.78
N ARG A 300 -8.81 25.06 31.72
CA ARG A 300 -8.51 24.22 30.57
C ARG A 300 -9.34 24.54 29.32
N TRP A 301 -10.48 25.21 29.47
CA TRP A 301 -11.43 25.49 28.41
C TRP A 301 -11.27 26.89 27.78
N THR A 302 -10.18 27.57 28.10
CA THR A 302 -9.82 28.86 27.51
C THR A 302 -9.92 28.80 25.99
N GLU A 303 -10.55 29.82 25.37
CA GLU A 303 -10.79 29.94 23.92
C GLU A 303 -11.79 28.95 23.31
N ASN A 304 -12.15 27.86 23.99
CA ASN A 304 -13.05 26.83 23.46
C ASN A 304 -14.48 26.93 24.00
N LEU A 305 -14.70 27.78 25.01
CA LEU A 305 -16.02 28.07 25.58
C LEU A 305 -16.37 29.52 25.36
N ARG A 306 -17.66 29.78 25.17
CA ARG A 306 -18.25 31.10 25.24
C ARG A 306 -19.47 31.04 26.13
N ILE A 307 -19.51 31.88 27.16
CA ILE A 307 -20.58 31.90 28.18
C ILE A 307 -21.38 33.18 28.00
N GLN A 308 -22.67 33.07 27.98
CA GLN A 308 -23.59 34.19 27.92
C GLN A 308 -24.75 33.93 28.89
N GLN A 309 -25.17 34.98 29.65
CA GLN A 309 -26.38 34.92 30.42
C GLN A 309 -27.47 35.76 29.71
N ILE A 310 -28.58 35.12 29.44
CA ILE A 310 -29.73 35.79 28.84
C ILE A 310 -30.88 35.67 29.83
N LYS A 311 -31.14 36.76 30.58
CA LYS A 311 -32.13 36.80 31.69
C LYS A 311 -31.83 35.67 32.68
N ARG A 312 -32.75 34.71 32.86
CA ARG A 312 -32.62 33.53 33.74
C ARG A 312 -32.18 32.26 33.00
N THR A 313 -31.41 32.40 31.93
CA THR A 313 -30.90 31.28 31.14
C THR A 313 -29.41 31.43 30.98
N LEU A 314 -28.66 30.42 31.35
CA LEU A 314 -27.25 30.28 31.12
C LEU A 314 -27.03 29.58 29.75
N VAL A 315 -26.28 30.22 28.86
CA VAL A 315 -25.91 29.68 27.55
C VAL A 315 -24.43 29.38 27.58
N ILE A 316 -24.05 28.13 27.38
CA ILE A 316 -22.68 27.67 27.32
C ILE A 316 -22.45 27.16 25.90
N GLN A 317 -21.76 27.92 25.06
CA GLN A 317 -21.31 27.49 23.75
C GLN A 317 -19.97 26.79 23.91
N TYR A 318 -19.83 25.61 23.36
CA TYR A 318 -18.57 24.83 23.35
C TYR A 318 -18.08 24.64 21.95
N TRP A 319 -16.78 24.28 21.81
CA TRP A 319 -16.07 24.09 20.54
C TRP A 319 -16.10 25.32 19.64
N THR A 320 -15.89 26.50 20.24
CA THR A 320 -15.99 27.78 19.53
C THR A 320 -15.02 27.94 18.36
N ASN A 321 -13.87 27.26 18.42
CA ASN A 321 -12.80 27.33 17.41
C ASN A 321 -12.84 26.17 16.42
N ARG A 322 -13.89 25.36 16.40
CA ARG A 322 -14.04 24.28 15.43
C ARG A 322 -14.44 24.86 14.06
N ALA A 323 -13.60 24.62 13.05
CA ALA A 323 -13.84 25.12 11.71
C ALA A 323 -14.97 24.37 10.99
N GLY A 324 -15.83 25.09 10.28
CA GLY A 324 -16.73 24.53 9.26
C GLY A 324 -18.06 23.96 9.72
N GLU A 325 -18.38 23.94 11.02
CA GLU A 325 -19.65 23.43 11.55
C GLU A 325 -20.47 24.53 12.23
N GLY A 326 -21.79 24.36 12.26
CA GLY A 326 -22.69 25.24 12.96
C GLY A 326 -22.38 25.31 14.45
N LYS A 327 -22.71 26.43 15.07
CA LYS A 327 -22.49 26.63 16.51
C LYS A 327 -23.31 25.64 17.33
N SER A 328 -22.71 25.09 18.40
CA SER A 328 -23.37 24.17 19.33
C SER A 328 -23.28 24.72 20.74
N TRP A 329 -24.38 24.70 21.47
CA TRP A 329 -24.47 25.25 22.83
C TRP A 329 -25.50 24.53 23.70
N ILE A 330 -25.38 24.74 24.99
CA ILE A 330 -26.29 24.27 26.01
C ILE A 330 -27.01 25.48 26.60
N GLU A 331 -28.30 25.41 26.76
CA GLU A 331 -29.11 26.38 27.49
C GLU A 331 -29.59 25.74 28.78
N VAL A 332 -29.18 26.29 29.91
CA VAL A 332 -29.70 25.90 31.24
C VAL A 332 -30.59 27.01 31.72
N GLY A 333 -31.86 26.74 31.90
CA GLY A 333 -32.83 27.73 32.28
C GLY A 333 -34.04 27.15 33.02
N VAL A 334 -34.89 28.05 33.50
CA VAL A 334 -36.10 27.67 34.21
C VAL A 334 -37.20 27.32 33.20
N LYS A 335 -37.65 26.07 33.20
CA LYS A 335 -38.82 25.61 32.44
C LYS A 335 -40.07 25.79 33.30
N ARG A 336 -41.13 26.43 32.77
CA ARG A 336 -42.43 26.51 33.41
C ARG A 336 -42.98 25.14 33.67
N GLY A 337 -43.47 24.90 34.88
CA GLY A 337 -44.26 23.73 35.23
C GLY A 337 -45.55 23.66 34.42
N VAL A 338 -46.01 22.46 34.15
CA VAL A 338 -47.36 22.21 33.63
C VAL A 338 -48.36 22.47 34.77
N ALA A 339 -49.62 22.89 34.48
CA ALA A 339 -50.60 23.25 35.47
C ALA A 339 -50.57 22.37 36.74
N GLY A 340 -50.31 22.99 37.91
CA GLY A 340 -50.21 22.33 39.24
C GLY A 340 -48.79 21.75 39.58
N LYS A 341 -47.74 21.94 38.75
CA LYS A 341 -46.35 21.56 39.09
C LYS A 341 -45.47 22.82 39.14
N PRO A 342 -44.53 22.91 40.08
CA PRO A 342 -43.61 24.04 40.16
C PRO A 342 -42.69 24.09 38.91
N SER A 343 -42.15 25.26 38.67
CA SER A 343 -41.10 25.45 37.64
C SER A 343 -39.89 24.59 38.01
N ARG A 344 -39.17 24.14 37.01
CA ARG A 344 -37.97 23.30 37.21
C ARG A 344 -36.79 23.75 36.38
N LEU A 345 -35.61 23.47 36.87
CA LEU A 345 -34.40 23.66 36.06
C LEU A 345 -34.41 22.66 34.87
N GLY A 346 -34.19 23.15 33.70
CA GLY A 346 -34.12 22.31 32.49
C GLY A 346 -32.99 22.67 31.61
N VAL A 347 -32.51 21.66 30.89
CA VAL A 347 -31.46 21.78 29.92
C VAL A 347 -32.04 21.66 28.50
N ARG A 348 -31.61 22.53 27.60
CA ARG A 348 -31.86 22.44 26.15
C ARG A 348 -30.53 22.36 25.46
N TRP A 349 -30.39 21.41 24.59
CA TRP A 349 -29.17 21.21 23.84
C TRP A 349 -29.38 21.59 22.38
N MET A 350 -28.58 22.55 21.93
CA MET A 350 -28.57 23.00 20.53
C MET A 350 -27.32 22.48 19.85
N ARG A 351 -27.48 21.69 18.78
CA ARG A 351 -26.42 21.10 17.97
C ARG A 351 -26.50 21.67 16.57
N GLU A 352 -25.42 22.27 16.09
CA GLU A 352 -25.35 22.93 14.76
C GLU A 352 -26.51 23.92 14.51
N GLY A 353 -26.93 24.64 15.54
CA GLY A 353 -28.03 25.61 15.50
C GLY A 353 -29.45 24.99 15.56
N LYS A 354 -29.57 23.68 15.67
CA LYS A 354 -30.86 22.98 15.79
C LYS A 354 -31.04 22.36 17.17
N GLU A 355 -32.26 22.44 17.71
CA GLU A 355 -32.61 21.83 19.02
C GLU A 355 -32.67 20.31 18.88
N VAL A 356 -31.92 19.61 19.75
CA VAL A 356 -31.95 18.16 19.87
C VAL A 356 -33.06 17.76 20.85
N LYS A 357 -34.16 17.21 20.35
CA LYS A 357 -35.32 16.81 21.14
C LYS A 357 -35.29 15.31 21.50
N ASP A 358 -34.53 14.54 20.79
CA ASP A 358 -34.53 13.08 20.89
C ASP A 358 -33.67 12.53 22.03
N VAL A 359 -32.89 13.39 22.68
CA VAL A 359 -31.98 13.02 23.76
C VAL A 359 -32.18 13.95 24.97
N GLU A 360 -32.64 13.43 26.09
CA GLU A 360 -32.64 14.16 27.33
C GLU A 360 -31.25 14.22 27.94
N VAL A 361 -30.79 15.44 28.21
CA VAL A 361 -29.50 15.66 28.87
C VAL A 361 -29.75 15.58 30.38
N PRO A 362 -29.21 14.60 31.10
CA PRO A 362 -29.40 14.48 32.54
C PRO A 362 -28.68 15.62 33.25
N LEU A 363 -29.42 16.32 34.11
CA LEU A 363 -28.86 17.30 35.05
C LEU A 363 -29.00 16.76 36.45
N ASN A 364 -27.90 16.55 37.17
CA ASN A 364 -27.95 16.22 38.59
C ASN A 364 -28.31 17.47 39.39
N ILE A 365 -29.53 17.48 39.95
CA ILE A 365 -30.06 18.63 40.72
C ILE A 365 -29.47 18.64 42.13
N ALA A 366 -29.08 17.49 42.70
CA ALA A 366 -28.49 17.35 44.01
C ALA A 366 -27.04 17.83 44.08
N VAL A 367 -26.26 17.54 43.05
CA VAL A 367 -24.87 17.94 42.94
C VAL A 367 -24.69 18.69 41.61
N LEU A 368 -24.59 19.99 41.68
CA LEU A 368 -24.47 20.84 40.49
C LEU A 368 -23.02 20.91 40.01
N SER A 369 -22.78 20.41 38.82
CA SER A 369 -21.49 20.51 38.15
C SER A 369 -21.67 20.92 36.69
N ALA A 370 -21.19 22.11 36.37
CA ALA A 370 -21.16 22.59 34.97
C ALA A 370 -20.20 21.75 34.11
N GLU A 371 -19.14 21.24 34.73
CA GLU A 371 -18.15 20.39 34.04
C GLU A 371 -18.72 19.03 33.67
N GLU A 372 -19.45 18.37 34.59
CA GLU A 372 -20.12 17.09 34.33
C GLU A 372 -21.20 17.24 33.25
N LEU A 373 -21.99 18.29 33.34
CA LEU A 373 -23.00 18.60 32.32
C LEU A 373 -22.36 18.78 30.96
N LEU A 374 -21.28 19.54 30.87
CA LEU A 374 -20.57 19.79 29.61
C LEU A 374 -19.92 18.52 29.10
N LYS A 375 -19.27 17.72 29.95
CA LYS A 375 -18.69 16.42 29.60
C LYS A 375 -19.72 15.45 29.02
N THR A 376 -20.88 15.38 29.67
CA THR A 376 -21.99 14.51 29.21
C THR A 376 -22.51 14.96 27.85
N VAL A 377 -22.73 16.23 27.63
CA VAL A 377 -23.17 16.75 26.32
C VAL A 377 -22.12 16.56 25.25
N ILE A 378 -20.87 16.77 25.57
CA ILE A 378 -19.75 16.52 24.64
C ILE A 378 -19.65 15.04 24.30
N ALA A 379 -19.83 14.14 25.28
CA ALA A 379 -19.85 12.70 25.04
C ALA A 379 -21.00 12.29 24.09
N LEU A 380 -22.19 12.85 24.30
CA LEU A 380 -23.34 12.64 23.42
C LEU A 380 -23.10 13.20 22.01
N HIS A 381 -22.50 14.40 21.92
CA HIS A 381 -22.15 14.98 20.63
C HIS A 381 -21.07 14.16 19.88
N THR A 382 -20.02 13.75 20.60
CA THR A 382 -18.97 12.86 20.08
C THR A 382 -19.56 11.55 19.57
N LYS A 383 -20.45 10.93 20.36
CA LYS A 383 -21.18 9.73 19.93
C LYS A 383 -21.95 9.95 18.63
N TRP A 384 -22.66 11.05 18.51
CA TRP A 384 -23.42 11.37 17.31
C TRP A 384 -22.52 11.52 16.08
N ILE A 385 -21.40 12.26 16.20
CA ILE A 385 -20.45 12.45 15.09
C ILE A 385 -19.84 11.12 14.66
N LEU A 386 -19.32 10.33 15.63
CA LEU A 386 -18.68 9.05 15.35
C LEU A 386 -19.68 8.03 14.77
N THR A 387 -20.92 8.03 15.25
CA THR A 387 -22.00 7.20 14.68
C THR A 387 -22.32 7.64 13.26
N GLY A 388 -22.42 8.94 12.99
CA GLY A 388 -22.64 9.47 11.64
C GLY A 388 -21.54 9.11 10.66
N ILE A 389 -20.27 9.09 11.09
CA ILE A 389 -19.14 8.62 10.27
C ILE A 389 -19.26 7.12 10.00
N ARG A 390 -19.54 6.32 11.04
CA ARG A 390 -19.74 4.86 10.89
C ARG A 390 -20.86 4.53 9.91
N ASP A 391 -22.00 5.20 10.05
CA ASP A 391 -23.20 4.91 9.26
C ASP A 391 -23.02 5.28 7.77
N ARG A 392 -22.17 6.26 7.48
CA ARG A 392 -21.78 6.61 6.10
C ARG A 392 -20.74 5.66 5.50
N PHE A 393 -19.90 5.05 6.32
CA PHE A 393 -18.91 4.05 5.84
C PHE A 393 -19.50 2.64 5.73
N SER A 394 -20.51 2.31 6.56
CA SER A 394 -21.12 0.97 6.58
C SER A 394 -21.67 0.48 5.22
N PRO A 395 -22.29 1.31 4.36
CA PRO A 395 -22.77 0.87 3.05
C PRO A 395 -21.66 0.70 1.99
N LEU A 396 -20.43 1.16 2.27
CA LEU A 396 -19.34 1.09 1.29
C LEU A 396 -18.70 -0.31 1.33
N PRO A 397 -18.56 -1.00 0.19
CA PRO A 397 -17.89 -2.31 0.11
C PRO A 397 -16.45 -2.27 0.63
N LEU A 398 -15.83 -1.10 0.57
CA LEU A 398 -14.48 -0.84 1.07
C LEU A 398 -14.34 -1.05 2.59
N PHE A 399 -15.43 -0.99 3.34
CA PHE A 399 -15.46 -1.15 4.80
C PHE A 399 -16.36 -2.31 5.21
N PRO A 400 -15.89 -3.56 5.20
CA PRO A 400 -16.67 -4.68 5.72
C PRO A 400 -17.02 -4.45 7.20
N PRO A 401 -18.13 -5.01 7.73
CA PRO A 401 -18.61 -4.76 9.09
C PRO A 401 -17.55 -5.01 10.17
N SER A 402 -16.66 -5.96 9.96
CA SER A 402 -15.54 -6.25 10.86
C SER A 402 -14.44 -5.17 10.89
N SER A 403 -14.45 -4.24 9.95
CA SER A 403 -13.46 -3.16 9.88
C SER A 403 -13.83 -1.91 10.67
N LEU A 404 -15.09 -1.82 11.10
CA LEU A 404 -15.65 -0.67 11.81
C LEU A 404 -16.03 -1.07 13.23
N GLN A 405 -15.30 -0.60 14.24
CA GLN A 405 -15.62 -0.83 15.64
C GLN A 405 -15.85 0.50 16.34
N LEU A 406 -17.08 0.77 16.75
CA LEU A 406 -17.47 1.95 17.51
C LEU A 406 -17.49 1.61 18.99
N ASN A 407 -16.69 2.33 19.79
CA ASN A 407 -16.77 2.31 21.25
C ASN A 407 -17.25 3.67 21.73
N THR A 408 -18.30 3.71 22.53
CA THR A 408 -18.85 4.96 23.06
C THR A 408 -19.04 4.85 24.56
N HIS A 409 -18.55 5.85 25.29
CA HIS A 409 -18.75 5.97 26.72
C HIS A 409 -19.82 7.05 27.00
N PRO A 410 -20.74 6.84 27.93
CA PRO A 410 -21.86 7.75 28.13
C PRO A 410 -21.45 9.12 28.68
N THR A 411 -20.41 9.20 29.51
CA THR A 411 -19.98 10.42 30.20
C THR A 411 -18.57 10.86 29.84
N ASP A 412 -17.77 9.96 29.30
CA ASP A 412 -16.37 10.25 28.97
C ASP A 412 -16.13 10.16 27.46
N SER A 413 -16.03 11.30 26.81
CA SER A 413 -15.75 11.40 25.40
C SER A 413 -14.33 10.97 25.02
N PHE A 414 -13.38 10.98 25.96
CA PHE A 414 -12.01 10.58 25.70
C PHE A 414 -11.88 9.08 25.43
N ASN A 415 -12.73 8.27 26.04
CA ASN A 415 -12.81 6.83 25.82
C ASN A 415 -13.74 6.44 24.66
N SER A 416 -14.33 7.42 23.99
CA SER A 416 -15.17 7.22 22.82
C SER A 416 -14.35 7.33 21.54
N PHE A 417 -14.30 6.26 20.75
CA PHE A 417 -13.55 6.24 19.50
C PHE A 417 -14.19 5.35 18.45
N LEU A 418 -13.93 5.69 17.20
CA LEU A 418 -14.21 4.83 16.07
C LEU A 418 -12.90 4.21 15.58
N LYS A 419 -12.77 2.90 15.73
CA LYS A 419 -11.63 2.14 15.20
C LYS A 419 -11.92 1.78 13.76
N LEU A 420 -11.08 2.28 12.86
CA LEU A 420 -11.10 2.01 11.42
C LEU A 420 -9.95 1.09 11.08
N ARG A 421 -10.25 -0.05 10.50
CA ARG A 421 -9.24 -0.93 9.92
C ARG A 421 -8.95 -0.45 8.50
N LEU A 422 -7.79 0.15 8.28
CA LEU A 422 -7.38 0.66 6.98
C LEU A 422 -6.90 -0.47 6.08
N THR A 423 -6.09 -1.37 6.65
CA THR A 423 -5.57 -2.58 6.00
C THR A 423 -5.63 -3.74 6.99
N PRO A 424 -5.40 -4.99 6.59
CA PRO A 424 -5.33 -6.11 7.53
C PRO A 424 -4.31 -5.91 8.66
N SER A 425 -3.22 -5.18 8.38
CA SER A 425 -2.13 -4.95 9.32
C SER A 425 -2.26 -3.63 10.09
N ARG A 426 -2.98 -2.64 9.56
CA ARG A 426 -3.03 -1.27 10.10
C ARG A 426 -4.46 -0.86 10.45
N ALA A 427 -4.63 -0.38 11.67
CA ALA A 427 -5.88 0.22 12.14
C ALA A 427 -5.59 1.55 12.83
N ILE A 428 -6.48 2.51 12.65
CA ILE A 428 -6.45 3.80 13.33
C ILE A 428 -7.67 3.94 14.21
N LYS A 429 -7.54 4.74 15.28
CA LYS A 429 -8.66 5.18 16.08
C LYS A 429 -8.91 6.65 15.80
N VAL A 430 -10.14 6.96 15.42
CA VAL A 430 -10.63 8.32 15.25
C VAL A 430 -11.26 8.74 16.57
N LEU A 431 -10.72 9.76 17.19
CA LEU A 431 -11.20 10.37 18.41
C LEU A 431 -11.58 11.82 18.13
N ILE A 432 -12.36 12.39 19.05
CA ILE A 432 -12.62 13.81 19.07
C ILE A 432 -12.09 14.33 20.40
N GLU A 433 -11.23 15.32 20.34
CA GLU A 433 -10.69 15.95 21.54
C GLU A 433 -11.82 16.66 22.31
N PRO A 434 -12.05 16.32 23.57
CA PRO A 434 -13.21 16.83 24.31
C PRO A 434 -13.26 18.35 24.42
N ILE A 435 -12.13 19.00 24.56
CA ILE A 435 -12.01 20.44 24.81
C ILE A 435 -12.16 21.24 23.52
N THR A 436 -11.42 20.88 22.47
CA THR A 436 -11.38 21.63 21.21
C THR A 436 -12.39 21.18 20.18
N GLY A 437 -12.92 19.95 20.32
CA GLY A 437 -13.80 19.33 19.32
C GLY A 437 -13.08 18.92 18.05
N ARG A 438 -11.76 18.97 18.01
CA ARG A 438 -10.95 18.58 16.85
C ARG A 438 -10.84 17.06 16.75
N PHE A 439 -10.78 16.59 15.53
CA PHE A 439 -10.48 15.18 15.28
C PHE A 439 -9.02 14.91 15.60
N ALA A 440 -8.78 13.80 16.28
CA ALA A 440 -7.46 13.27 16.57
C ALA A 440 -7.39 11.82 16.08
N LEU A 441 -6.31 11.48 15.39
CA LEU A 441 -6.05 10.14 14.89
C LEU A 441 -5.00 9.46 15.76
N GLN A 442 -5.35 8.39 16.47
CA GLN A 442 -4.42 7.69 17.35
C GLN A 442 -3.52 6.74 16.53
N LYS A 443 -2.22 6.79 16.75
CA LYS A 443 -1.11 6.18 15.96
C LYS A 443 -0.94 6.87 14.60
N PRO A 444 -0.67 8.15 14.57
CA PRO A 444 -0.45 8.87 13.33
C PRO A 444 0.88 8.45 12.69
N GLY A 445 0.79 8.06 11.42
CA GLY A 445 1.92 8.17 10.50
C GLY A 445 1.90 9.56 9.86
N LEU A 446 2.90 9.91 9.07
CA LEU A 446 2.94 11.20 8.36
C LEU A 446 1.66 11.49 7.55
N LEU A 447 1.15 10.49 6.86
CA LEU A 447 -0.10 10.60 6.10
C LEU A 447 -1.31 10.88 6.99
N ALA A 448 -1.41 10.20 8.13
CA ALA A 448 -2.50 10.41 9.08
C ALA A 448 -2.48 11.81 9.70
N SER A 449 -1.30 12.33 10.04
CA SER A 449 -1.17 13.70 10.58
C SER A 449 -1.56 14.77 9.56
N SER A 450 -1.20 14.59 8.29
CA SER A 450 -1.61 15.51 7.23
C SER A 450 -3.12 15.49 6.98
N VAL A 451 -3.74 14.31 7.07
CA VAL A 451 -5.19 14.14 6.95
C VAL A 451 -5.90 14.73 8.16
N GLU A 452 -5.41 14.50 9.36
CA GLU A 452 -5.93 15.12 10.60
C GLU A 452 -5.95 16.65 10.51
N GLY A 453 -4.87 17.24 10.01
CA GLY A 453 -4.80 18.69 9.79
C GLY A 453 -5.90 19.17 8.83
N ARG A 454 -6.12 18.48 7.71
CA ARG A 454 -7.17 18.82 6.73
C ARG A 454 -8.59 18.60 7.26
N MET A 455 -8.83 17.51 7.99
CA MET A 455 -10.11 17.23 8.63
C MET A 455 -10.53 18.34 9.59
N ASN A 456 -9.57 19.00 10.23
CA ASN A 456 -9.79 20.08 11.18
C ASN A 456 -9.86 21.47 10.52
N GLN A 457 -9.45 21.60 9.25
CA GLN A 457 -9.45 22.88 8.53
C GLN A 457 -10.63 23.03 7.55
N GLN A 458 -11.11 21.92 6.98
CA GLN A 458 -12.11 21.95 5.91
C GLN A 458 -13.32 21.06 6.25
N PRO A 459 -14.54 21.43 5.80
CA PRO A 459 -15.67 20.51 5.86
C PRO A 459 -15.44 19.33 4.90
N GLY A 460 -15.73 18.12 5.34
CA GLY A 460 -15.59 16.92 4.51
C GLY A 460 -14.75 15.79 5.13
N GLN A 461 -14.86 15.62 6.44
CA GLN A 461 -14.10 14.64 7.24
C GLN A 461 -14.10 13.22 6.63
N ILE A 462 -15.23 12.82 6.05
CA ILE A 462 -15.42 11.49 5.46
C ILE A 462 -14.55 11.32 4.21
N ALA A 463 -14.51 12.35 3.35
CA ALA A 463 -13.68 12.31 2.14
C ALA A 463 -12.19 12.20 2.49
N GLU A 464 -11.75 12.89 3.55
CA GLU A 464 -10.34 12.82 3.99
C GLU A 464 -10.00 11.47 4.65
N LEU A 465 -10.91 10.85 5.40
CA LEU A 465 -10.72 9.50 5.93
C LEU A 465 -10.71 8.42 4.83
N LEU A 466 -11.55 8.57 3.80
CA LEU A 466 -11.50 7.72 2.60
C LEU A 466 -10.16 7.86 1.88
N LYS A 467 -9.72 9.11 1.71
CA LYS A 467 -8.41 9.41 1.12
C LYS A 467 -7.27 8.77 1.90
N LEU A 468 -7.32 8.85 3.24
CA LEU A 468 -6.34 8.19 4.10
C LEU A 468 -6.33 6.67 3.88
N LYS A 469 -7.50 6.04 3.80
CA LYS A 469 -7.58 4.61 3.52
C LYS A 469 -6.93 4.26 2.18
N PHE A 470 -7.22 5.01 1.12
CA PHE A 470 -6.61 4.79 -0.18
C PHE A 470 -5.10 4.97 -0.16
N LEU A 471 -4.59 6.03 0.48
CA LEU A 471 -3.16 6.28 0.56
C LEU A 471 -2.42 5.20 1.35
N VAL A 472 -3.01 4.74 2.47
CA VAL A 472 -2.40 3.67 3.28
C VAL A 472 -2.46 2.33 2.56
N LEU A 473 -3.56 2.02 1.86
CA LEU A 473 -3.66 0.83 1.00
C LEU A 473 -2.62 0.89 -0.12
N GLN A 474 -2.50 2.02 -0.79
CA GLN A 474 -1.51 2.23 -1.83
C GLN A 474 -0.09 2.04 -1.29
N GLU A 475 0.25 2.67 -0.16
CA GLU A 475 1.57 2.52 0.47
C GLU A 475 1.87 1.06 0.83
N GLU A 476 0.90 0.33 1.37
CA GLU A 476 1.06 -1.08 1.75
C GLU A 476 1.21 -1.98 0.52
N ILE A 477 0.41 -1.77 -0.52
CA ILE A 477 0.50 -2.48 -1.80
C ILE A 477 1.87 -2.21 -2.44
N GLU A 478 2.27 -0.94 -2.52
CA GLU A 478 3.57 -0.55 -3.07
C GLU A 478 4.74 -1.14 -2.28
N SER A 479 4.66 -1.13 -0.95
CA SER A 479 5.69 -1.70 -0.08
C SER A 479 5.84 -3.21 -0.29
N ARG A 480 4.71 -3.93 -0.35
CA ARG A 480 4.70 -5.37 -0.61
C ARG A 480 5.20 -5.71 -2.02
N ALA A 481 4.78 -4.93 -3.01
CA ALA A 481 5.22 -5.10 -4.39
C ALA A 481 6.74 -4.90 -4.52
N ARG A 482 7.30 -3.85 -3.89
CA ARG A 482 8.75 -3.62 -3.86
C ARG A 482 9.51 -4.78 -3.20
N SER A 483 9.01 -5.32 -2.09
CA SER A 483 9.64 -6.47 -1.42
C SER A 483 9.62 -7.74 -2.27
N MET A 484 8.71 -7.82 -3.25
CA MET A 484 8.66 -8.90 -4.24
C MET A 484 9.48 -8.60 -5.51
N GLY A 485 10.21 -7.48 -5.57
CA GLY A 485 11.02 -7.07 -6.71
C GLY A 485 10.22 -6.42 -7.85
N TRP A 486 9.06 -5.83 -7.55
CA TRP A 486 8.30 -5.07 -8.54
C TRP A 486 8.77 -3.60 -8.57
N GLU A 487 8.84 -3.04 -9.74
CA GLU A 487 9.13 -1.63 -9.98
C GLU A 487 7.83 -0.82 -10.01
N ILE A 488 7.78 0.29 -9.27
CA ILE A 488 6.62 1.18 -9.23
C ILE A 488 6.87 2.35 -10.18
N LEU A 489 5.98 2.53 -11.14
CA LEU A 489 6.10 3.55 -12.16
C LEU A 489 5.23 4.76 -11.78
N LYS A 490 5.87 5.81 -11.25
CA LYS A 490 5.19 7.04 -10.83
C LYS A 490 5.02 8.06 -11.97
N MET A 491 5.68 7.86 -13.10
CA MET A 491 5.71 8.82 -14.22
C MET A 491 4.57 8.64 -15.24
N ILE A 492 3.68 7.67 -15.03
CA ILE A 492 2.57 7.45 -15.93
C ILE A 492 1.45 8.41 -15.57
N SER A 493 1.13 9.34 -16.46
CA SER A 493 0.00 10.24 -16.31
C SER A 493 -1.12 9.83 -17.28
N VAL A 494 -2.28 9.52 -16.74
CA VAL A 494 -3.47 9.20 -17.54
C VAL A 494 -4.28 10.47 -17.75
N ARG A 495 -4.60 10.82 -18.99
CA ARG A 495 -5.45 11.96 -19.31
C ARG A 495 -6.87 11.73 -18.80
N LYS A 496 -7.57 12.80 -18.41
CA LYS A 496 -8.95 12.70 -17.88
C LYS A 496 -9.93 11.98 -18.82
N GLU A 497 -9.72 12.08 -20.12
CA GLU A 497 -10.54 11.43 -21.15
C GLU A 497 -10.25 9.93 -21.22
N GLU A 498 -8.98 9.55 -21.25
CA GLU A 498 -8.52 8.16 -21.21
C GLU A 498 -8.94 7.47 -19.89
N PHE A 499 -8.87 8.22 -18.76
CA PHE A 499 -9.32 7.72 -17.48
C PHE A 499 -10.79 7.28 -17.50
N LYS A 500 -11.67 8.10 -18.10
CA LYS A 500 -13.10 7.78 -18.23
C LYS A 500 -13.38 6.60 -19.16
N THR A 501 -12.50 6.39 -20.16
CA THR A 501 -12.68 5.32 -21.16
C THR A 501 -12.18 3.97 -20.62
N PHE A 502 -11.06 3.96 -19.89
CA PHE A 502 -10.40 2.73 -19.49
C PHE A 502 -10.71 2.27 -18.07
N PHE A 503 -11.15 3.19 -17.19
CA PHE A 503 -11.35 2.87 -15.76
C PHE A 503 -12.76 3.25 -15.30
N PRO A 504 -13.31 2.53 -14.31
CA PRO A 504 -14.60 2.87 -13.69
C PRO A 504 -14.57 4.28 -13.08
N SER A 505 -15.66 5.01 -13.18
CA SER A 505 -15.81 6.35 -12.62
C SER A 505 -15.63 6.42 -11.09
N THR A 506 -15.74 5.28 -10.42
CA THR A 506 -15.55 5.10 -8.98
C THR A 506 -14.08 5.04 -8.56
N THR A 507 -13.14 4.84 -9.50
CA THR A 507 -11.70 4.77 -9.22
C THR A 507 -11.16 6.15 -8.86
N ARG A 508 -10.45 6.26 -7.74
CA ARG A 508 -9.87 7.51 -7.22
C ARG A 508 -8.36 7.55 -7.26
N TYR A 509 -7.72 6.41 -7.04
CA TYR A 509 -6.27 6.26 -7.02
C TYR A 509 -5.85 5.10 -7.89
N MET A 510 -4.70 5.24 -8.53
CA MET A 510 -4.10 4.20 -9.37
C MET A 510 -2.62 4.06 -9.07
N THR A 511 -2.15 2.83 -9.13
CA THR A 511 -0.73 2.51 -9.03
C THR A 511 -0.35 1.62 -10.19
N PHE A 512 0.72 2.00 -10.90
CA PHE A 512 1.28 1.25 -12.01
C PHE A 512 2.53 0.53 -11.55
N MET A 513 2.59 -0.77 -11.78
CA MET A 513 3.67 -1.62 -11.32
C MET A 513 4.12 -2.55 -12.42
N ARG A 514 5.40 -2.87 -12.45
CA ARG A 514 6.00 -3.80 -13.41
C ARG A 514 6.98 -4.73 -12.72
N ARG A 515 6.97 -5.99 -13.08
CA ARG A 515 8.00 -6.93 -12.64
C ARG A 515 9.29 -6.71 -13.43
N GLN A 516 10.41 -6.79 -12.75
CA GLN A 516 11.72 -6.78 -13.43
C GLN A 516 11.82 -7.99 -14.37
N GLY A 517 12.22 -7.77 -15.61
CA GLY A 517 12.27 -8.79 -16.67
C GLY A 517 11.06 -8.83 -17.60
N TRP A 518 9.99 -8.06 -17.32
CA TRP A 518 8.88 -7.93 -18.27
C TRP A 518 9.17 -6.89 -19.35
N SER A 519 8.51 -7.00 -20.50
CA SER A 519 8.56 -5.99 -21.55
C SER A 519 8.17 -4.60 -21.01
N LYS A 520 8.85 -3.55 -21.49
CA LYS A 520 8.64 -2.16 -21.04
C LYS A 520 7.23 -1.64 -21.30
N GLU A 521 6.52 -2.22 -22.24
CA GLU A 521 5.18 -1.79 -22.64
C GLU A 521 4.07 -2.27 -21.69
N TRP A 522 4.31 -3.29 -20.88
CA TRP A 522 3.29 -3.91 -20.06
C TRP A 522 3.44 -3.59 -18.59
N VAL A 523 2.33 -3.19 -17.98
CA VAL A 523 2.25 -2.86 -16.55
C VAL A 523 0.99 -3.46 -15.92
N ILE A 524 1.08 -3.77 -14.64
CA ILE A 524 -0.08 -4.10 -13.81
C ILE A 524 -0.58 -2.81 -13.21
N THR A 525 -1.86 -2.52 -13.38
CA THR A 525 -2.54 -1.35 -12.83
C THR A 525 -3.48 -1.79 -11.72
N ILE A 526 -3.27 -1.25 -10.53
CA ILE A 526 -4.18 -1.43 -9.39
C ILE A 526 -4.93 -0.14 -9.19
N GLY A 527 -6.24 -0.20 -9.40
CA GLY A 527 -7.16 0.90 -9.15
C GLY A 527 -7.83 0.75 -7.79
N LEU A 528 -7.86 1.82 -7.00
CA LEU A 528 -8.53 1.90 -5.71
C LEU A 528 -9.72 2.83 -5.83
N GLY A 529 -10.90 2.34 -5.55
CA GLY A 529 -12.15 3.09 -5.65
C GLY A 529 -13.13 2.81 -4.52
N GLU A 530 -14.23 3.53 -4.52
CA GLU A 530 -15.28 3.38 -3.50
C GLU A 530 -15.94 2.00 -3.53
N THR A 531 -15.93 1.34 -4.69
CA THR A 531 -16.44 -0.02 -4.91
C THR A 531 -15.44 -1.11 -4.51
N GLY A 532 -14.21 -0.73 -4.15
CA GLY A 532 -13.12 -1.65 -3.79
C GLY A 532 -11.91 -1.54 -4.70
N GLU A 533 -11.13 -2.60 -4.72
CA GLU A 533 -9.90 -2.72 -5.51
C GLU A 533 -10.22 -3.30 -6.88
N CYS A 534 -9.65 -2.72 -7.92
CA CYS A 534 -9.78 -3.18 -9.30
C CYS A 534 -8.38 -3.45 -9.88
N PHE A 535 -8.22 -4.55 -10.57
CA PHE A 535 -6.94 -5.00 -11.10
C PHE A 535 -6.99 -5.07 -12.62
N TYR A 536 -5.97 -4.52 -13.27
CA TYR A 536 -5.86 -4.47 -14.72
C TYR A 536 -4.46 -4.82 -15.17
N VAL A 537 -4.36 -5.35 -16.37
CA VAL A 537 -3.14 -5.37 -17.15
C VAL A 537 -3.26 -4.26 -18.20
N SER A 538 -2.35 -3.32 -18.17
CA SER A 538 -2.39 -2.17 -19.08
C SER A 538 -1.15 -2.15 -19.97
N ARG A 539 -1.35 -1.82 -21.25
CA ARG A 539 -0.25 -1.55 -22.20
C ARG A 539 -0.01 -0.06 -22.24
N ILE A 540 1.25 0.32 -22.07
CA ILE A 540 1.68 1.71 -22.05
C ILE A 540 2.56 2.00 -23.29
N HIS A 541 2.41 3.20 -23.83
CA HIS A 541 3.27 3.69 -24.91
C HIS A 541 3.98 4.96 -24.49
N GLU A 542 5.23 5.07 -24.91
CA GLU A 542 6.02 6.27 -24.73
C GLU A 542 5.60 7.32 -25.76
N ALA A 543 4.95 8.38 -25.31
CA ALA A 543 4.68 9.57 -26.11
C ALA A 543 5.70 10.66 -25.78
N PRO A 544 5.97 11.63 -26.66
CA PRO A 544 6.93 12.71 -26.38
C PRO A 544 6.50 13.46 -25.13
N GLN A 545 7.20 13.24 -24.01
CA GLN A 545 6.99 13.80 -22.66
C GLN A 545 6.13 13.02 -21.66
N GLN A 546 5.33 12.01 -22.05
CA GLN A 546 4.46 11.28 -21.10
C GLN A 546 4.22 9.85 -21.57
N TRP A 547 4.09 8.92 -20.60
CA TRP A 547 3.59 7.57 -20.86
C TRP A 547 2.06 7.59 -20.86
N THR A 548 1.44 7.04 -21.92
CA THR A 548 -0.02 6.95 -22.06
C THR A 548 -0.48 5.51 -22.08
N VAL A 549 -1.70 5.25 -21.61
CA VAL A 549 -2.30 3.91 -21.62
C VAL A 549 -3.04 3.70 -22.95
N SER A 550 -2.64 2.69 -23.71
CA SER A 550 -3.28 2.35 -25.00
C SER A 550 -4.31 1.25 -24.89
N LEU A 551 -4.13 0.32 -23.98
CA LEU A 551 -5.00 -0.82 -23.76
C LEU A 551 -5.12 -1.11 -22.28
N ASN A 552 -6.31 -1.54 -21.84
CA ASN A 552 -6.58 -1.90 -20.46
C ASN A 552 -7.44 -3.18 -20.41
N ILE A 553 -6.88 -4.25 -19.88
CA ILE A 553 -7.55 -5.55 -19.78
C ILE A 553 -7.88 -5.81 -18.30
N PRO A 554 -9.16 -5.92 -17.93
CA PRO A 554 -9.55 -6.21 -16.56
C PRO A 554 -9.14 -7.63 -16.18
N ILE A 555 -8.56 -7.79 -14.99
CA ILE A 555 -8.26 -9.09 -14.39
C ILE A 555 -9.52 -9.52 -13.61
N PRO A 556 -10.14 -10.65 -13.93
CA PRO A 556 -11.33 -11.12 -13.23
C PRO A 556 -10.94 -11.61 -11.82
N VAL A 557 -11.13 -10.74 -10.84
CA VAL A 557 -10.94 -11.06 -9.43
C VAL A 557 -12.30 -11.04 -8.74
N ASN A 558 -12.74 -12.14 -8.19
CA ASN A 558 -14.01 -12.25 -7.50
C ASN A 558 -13.84 -11.95 -6.00
N GLY A 559 -14.44 -10.83 -5.54
CA GLY A 559 -14.55 -10.45 -4.13
C GLY A 559 -13.49 -9.46 -3.66
N ALA A 560 -13.78 -8.81 -2.52
CA ALA A 560 -12.81 -7.98 -1.80
C ALA A 560 -11.71 -8.90 -1.24
N LEU A 561 -10.56 -8.89 -1.86
CA LEU A 561 -9.42 -9.71 -1.48
C LEU A 561 -8.42 -8.84 -0.74
N ASP A 562 -8.02 -9.28 0.44
CA ASP A 562 -6.86 -8.69 1.11
C ASP A 562 -5.63 -8.86 0.21
N VAL A 563 -4.97 -7.76 -0.14
CA VAL A 563 -3.77 -7.79 -0.98
C VAL A 563 -2.59 -8.32 -0.18
N THR A 564 -2.54 -9.64 -0.04
CA THR A 564 -1.44 -10.37 0.64
C THR A 564 -0.30 -10.65 -0.33
N TYR A 565 0.87 -11.07 0.17
CA TYR A 565 1.97 -11.56 -0.67
C TYR A 565 1.56 -12.70 -1.59
N GLY A 566 0.79 -13.67 -1.07
CA GLY A 566 0.25 -14.76 -1.87
C GLY A 566 -0.71 -14.30 -2.96
N PHE A 567 -1.52 -13.28 -2.66
CA PHE A 567 -2.39 -12.66 -3.66
C PHE A 567 -1.59 -11.96 -4.77
N LEU A 568 -0.57 -11.16 -4.40
CA LEU A 568 0.30 -10.49 -5.38
C LEU A 568 1.06 -11.50 -6.25
N ALA A 569 1.54 -12.61 -5.68
CA ALA A 569 2.18 -13.67 -6.44
C ALA A 569 1.21 -14.35 -7.44
N ASN A 570 -0.04 -14.55 -7.04
CA ASN A 570 -1.07 -15.06 -7.95
C ASN A 570 -1.46 -14.02 -9.01
N LEU A 571 -1.57 -12.75 -8.63
CA LEU A 571 -1.82 -11.64 -9.56
C LEU A 571 -0.71 -11.53 -10.61
N GLU A 572 0.54 -11.71 -10.21
CA GLU A 572 1.70 -11.77 -11.10
C GLU A 572 1.56 -12.88 -12.14
N LYS A 573 1.25 -14.11 -11.70
CA LYS A 573 1.06 -15.25 -12.59
C LYS A 573 -0.06 -15.03 -13.60
N ILE A 574 -1.19 -14.50 -13.14
CA ILE A 574 -2.35 -14.24 -14.00
C ILE A 574 -2.05 -13.11 -14.97
N SER A 575 -1.45 -12.02 -14.49
CA SER A 575 -1.07 -10.90 -15.34
C SER A 575 -0.08 -11.35 -16.41
N ALA A 576 0.93 -12.14 -16.05
CA ALA A 576 1.87 -12.73 -16.98
C ALA A 576 1.17 -13.60 -18.04
N SER A 577 0.19 -14.42 -17.60
CA SER A 577 -0.58 -15.26 -18.52
C SER A 577 -1.43 -14.43 -19.49
N ILE A 578 -2.10 -13.38 -18.99
CA ILE A 578 -2.92 -12.47 -19.82
C ILE A 578 -2.04 -11.75 -20.84
N ILE A 579 -0.92 -11.17 -20.41
CA ILE A 579 0.01 -10.46 -21.28
C ILE A 579 0.51 -11.40 -22.40
N THR A 580 1.01 -12.56 -22.02
CA THR A 580 1.60 -13.50 -22.97
C THR A 580 0.55 -14.03 -23.95
N LEU A 581 -0.65 -14.41 -23.47
CA LEU A 581 -1.73 -14.87 -24.34
C LEU A 581 -2.24 -13.74 -25.24
N HIS A 582 -2.34 -12.51 -24.73
CA HIS A 582 -2.73 -11.36 -25.55
C HIS A 582 -1.71 -11.07 -26.65
N THR A 583 -0.42 -11.07 -26.34
CA THR A 583 0.65 -10.87 -27.32
C THR A 583 0.64 -11.96 -28.40
N ILE A 584 0.43 -13.21 -28.00
CA ILE A 584 0.29 -14.32 -28.95
C ILE A 584 -0.96 -14.15 -29.84
N THR A 585 -2.11 -13.77 -29.26
CA THR A 585 -3.36 -13.57 -30.04
C THR A 585 -3.24 -12.38 -30.98
N GLU A 586 -2.57 -11.31 -30.59
CA GLU A 586 -2.32 -10.15 -31.44
C GLU A 586 -1.42 -10.54 -32.64
N ASP A 587 -0.36 -11.31 -32.41
CA ASP A 587 0.52 -11.84 -33.46
C ASP A 587 -0.22 -12.81 -34.39
N LEU A 588 -1.03 -13.71 -33.85
CA LEU A 588 -1.87 -14.61 -34.65
C LEU A 588 -2.90 -13.85 -35.48
N THR A 589 -3.48 -12.78 -34.97
CA THR A 589 -4.42 -11.92 -35.67
C THR A 589 -3.73 -11.18 -36.81
N SER A 590 -2.54 -10.63 -36.58
CA SER A 590 -1.74 -9.95 -37.62
C SER A 590 -1.40 -10.87 -38.79
N ARG A 591 -1.18 -12.16 -38.50
CA ARG A 591 -0.87 -13.21 -39.49
C ARG A 591 -2.13 -13.88 -40.04
N SER A 592 -3.34 -13.45 -39.70
CA SER A 592 -4.61 -14.03 -40.11
C SER A 592 -4.76 -15.52 -39.78
N VAL A 593 -4.13 -15.99 -38.69
CA VAL A 593 -4.21 -17.38 -38.23
C VAL A 593 -5.45 -17.59 -37.38
N GLN A 594 -6.23 -18.64 -37.66
CA GLN A 594 -7.45 -18.94 -36.91
C GLN A 594 -7.12 -19.45 -35.51
N HIS A 595 -7.67 -18.77 -34.49
CA HIS A 595 -7.46 -19.09 -33.09
C HIS A 595 -8.70 -18.81 -32.22
N GLN A 596 -8.78 -19.43 -31.05
CA GLN A 596 -9.88 -19.20 -30.09
C GLN A 596 -9.38 -19.35 -28.65
N LEU A 597 -9.74 -18.38 -27.77
CA LEU A 597 -9.56 -18.50 -26.34
C LEU A 597 -10.74 -19.21 -25.69
N LYS A 598 -10.47 -20.22 -24.86
CA LYS A 598 -11.50 -20.95 -24.07
C LYS A 598 -11.10 -20.95 -22.60
N PRO A 599 -12.08 -20.76 -21.67
CA PRO A 599 -11.78 -20.87 -20.24
C PRO A 599 -11.30 -22.29 -19.91
N SER A 600 -10.25 -22.41 -19.12
CA SER A 600 -9.75 -23.70 -18.69
C SER A 600 -10.73 -24.37 -17.73
N LYS A 601 -10.95 -25.67 -17.90
CA LYS A 601 -11.82 -26.48 -17.03
C LYS A 601 -11.14 -26.96 -15.75
N THR A 602 -9.87 -26.61 -15.47
CA THR A 602 -9.15 -26.98 -14.26
C THR A 602 -9.58 -26.11 -13.09
N ALA A 603 -10.46 -26.65 -12.25
CA ALA A 603 -11.34 -25.92 -11.30
C ALA A 603 -10.79 -25.73 -9.90
N ASP A 604 -9.50 -25.88 -9.63
CA ASP A 604 -9.00 -25.85 -8.23
C ASP A 604 -8.50 -24.47 -7.76
N THR A 605 -8.48 -23.48 -8.63
CA THR A 605 -8.10 -22.12 -8.23
C THR A 605 -9.23 -21.15 -8.57
N LYS A 606 -9.53 -20.21 -7.67
CA LYS A 606 -10.51 -19.12 -7.85
C LYS A 606 -10.24 -18.22 -9.07
N LEU A 607 -9.19 -18.49 -9.82
CA LEU A 607 -8.66 -17.70 -10.90
C LEU A 607 -8.54 -18.59 -12.14
N ILE A 608 -9.34 -18.29 -13.15
CA ILE A 608 -9.43 -19.07 -14.39
C ILE A 608 -8.46 -18.45 -15.40
N ILE A 609 -7.39 -19.17 -15.73
CA ILE A 609 -6.48 -18.81 -16.82
C ILE A 609 -7.03 -19.45 -18.10
N PRO A 610 -7.35 -18.70 -19.16
CA PRO A 610 -7.86 -19.28 -20.39
C PRO A 610 -6.75 -20.04 -21.14
N ASP A 611 -7.15 -21.09 -21.87
CA ASP A 611 -6.31 -21.81 -22.82
C ASP A 611 -6.51 -21.23 -24.23
N LEU A 612 -5.43 -21.12 -25.00
CA LEU A 612 -5.48 -20.68 -26.39
C LEU A 612 -5.45 -21.90 -27.31
N TYR A 613 -6.41 -21.98 -28.22
CA TYR A 613 -6.49 -22.99 -29.25
C TYR A 613 -6.15 -22.35 -30.60
N ILE A 614 -5.17 -22.93 -31.29
CA ILE A 614 -4.69 -22.46 -32.61
C ILE A 614 -4.98 -23.55 -33.62
N ARG A 615 -5.44 -23.16 -34.80
CA ARG A 615 -5.65 -24.12 -35.88
C ARG A 615 -4.32 -24.49 -36.52
N PHE A 616 -3.97 -25.79 -36.46
CA PHE A 616 -2.69 -26.30 -36.96
C PHE A 616 -2.50 -26.05 -38.47
N SER A 617 -3.54 -26.32 -39.28
CA SER A 617 -3.50 -26.13 -40.73
C SER A 617 -3.39 -24.65 -41.15
N SER A 618 -3.78 -23.70 -40.32
CA SER A 618 -3.61 -22.27 -40.63
C SER A 618 -2.23 -21.78 -40.23
N LEU A 619 -1.54 -22.46 -39.30
CA LEU A 619 -0.18 -22.13 -38.87
C LEU A 619 0.88 -22.70 -39.87
N ILE A 620 0.67 -23.96 -40.28
CA ILE A 620 1.53 -24.66 -41.29
C ILE A 620 0.63 -25.27 -42.37
N PRO A 621 0.36 -24.53 -43.48
CA PRO A 621 -0.65 -24.93 -44.49
C PRO A 621 -0.42 -26.23 -45.21
N ARG A 622 0.77 -26.81 -45.20
CA ARG A 622 1.16 -28.04 -45.95
C ARG A 622 1.39 -29.25 -45.05
N ALA A 623 1.25 -29.12 -43.73
CA ALA A 623 1.58 -30.21 -42.84
C ALA A 623 0.35 -31.08 -42.52
N ASN A 624 0.39 -32.37 -42.88
CA ASN A 624 -0.69 -33.36 -42.68
C ASN A 624 -0.43 -34.28 -41.46
N TRP A 625 0.61 -34.07 -40.71
CA TRP A 625 1.03 -34.97 -39.62
C TRP A 625 0.37 -34.71 -38.27
N GLY A 626 -0.23 -33.53 -38.06
CA GLY A 626 -0.88 -33.15 -36.80
C GLY A 626 -2.40 -33.01 -36.94
N ILE A 627 -3.12 -33.23 -35.83
CA ILE A 627 -4.57 -32.92 -35.73
C ILE A 627 -4.73 -31.40 -35.67
N ASP A 628 -5.81 -30.87 -36.20
CA ASP A 628 -6.06 -29.45 -36.53
C ASP A 628 -6.20 -28.51 -35.33
N ALA A 629 -5.95 -28.96 -34.10
CA ALA A 629 -6.01 -28.10 -32.91
C ALA A 629 -4.76 -28.20 -32.03
N LEU A 630 -4.02 -27.10 -31.95
CA LEU A 630 -2.96 -26.92 -30.95
C LEU A 630 -3.51 -26.19 -29.73
N ARG A 631 -3.24 -26.68 -28.55
CA ARG A 631 -3.61 -26.06 -27.30
C ARG A 631 -2.37 -25.45 -26.63
N VAL A 632 -2.39 -24.16 -26.42
CA VAL A 632 -1.35 -23.42 -25.69
C VAL A 632 -1.83 -23.18 -24.28
N THR A 633 -1.08 -23.67 -23.30
CA THR A 633 -1.37 -23.52 -21.87
C THR A 633 -0.24 -22.79 -21.17
N PHE A 634 -0.59 -21.84 -20.32
CA PHE A 634 0.34 -21.21 -19.41
C PHE A 634 0.59 -22.12 -18.20
N GLN A 635 1.84 -22.45 -17.90
CA GLN A 635 2.17 -23.37 -16.80
C GLN A 635 2.70 -22.67 -15.56
N SER A 636 3.74 -21.88 -15.71
CA SER A 636 4.40 -21.25 -14.58
C SER A 636 5.16 -19.99 -15.01
N LEU A 637 5.43 -19.17 -14.03
CA LEU A 637 6.31 -18.02 -14.12
C LEU A 637 7.58 -18.31 -13.32
N SER A 638 8.76 -18.08 -13.89
CA SER A 638 10.03 -18.23 -13.18
C SER A 638 10.38 -16.98 -12.39
N ASP A 639 11.28 -17.10 -11.41
CA ASP A 639 11.74 -15.96 -10.62
C ASP A 639 12.48 -14.90 -11.46
N SER A 640 13.03 -15.29 -12.61
CA SER A 640 13.66 -14.39 -13.59
C SER A 640 12.67 -13.58 -14.45
N GLY A 641 11.35 -13.78 -14.27
CA GLY A 641 10.31 -13.11 -15.06
C GLY A 641 10.03 -13.75 -16.42
N ALA A 642 10.57 -14.95 -16.70
CA ALA A 642 10.24 -15.72 -17.89
C ALA A 642 9.03 -16.63 -17.65
N CYS A 643 8.13 -16.71 -18.60
CA CYS A 643 6.97 -17.59 -18.54
C CYS A 643 7.25 -18.92 -19.25
N THR A 644 6.73 -19.99 -18.67
CA THR A 644 6.75 -21.32 -19.28
C THR A 644 5.40 -21.60 -19.90
N LEU A 645 5.40 -21.80 -21.19
CA LEU A 645 4.23 -22.17 -21.97
C LEU A 645 4.39 -23.59 -22.47
N THR A 646 3.30 -24.33 -22.53
CA THR A 646 3.27 -25.66 -23.12
C THR A 646 2.28 -25.69 -24.27
N VAL A 647 2.76 -26.04 -25.44
CA VAL A 647 1.95 -26.26 -26.64
C VAL A 647 1.68 -27.74 -26.77
N CYS A 648 0.43 -28.14 -26.61
CA CYS A 648 0.00 -29.52 -26.71
C CYS A 648 -0.72 -29.75 -28.05
N GLY A 649 -0.36 -30.83 -28.71
CA GLY A 649 -0.98 -31.28 -29.94
C GLY A 649 -1.12 -32.80 -29.98
N ARG A 650 -1.75 -33.33 -31.05
CA ARG A 650 -1.81 -34.76 -31.32
C ARG A 650 -1.38 -35.04 -32.74
N THR A 651 -0.74 -36.17 -32.96
CA THR A 651 -0.39 -36.65 -34.29
C THR A 651 -1.60 -37.32 -34.95
N ALA A 652 -1.66 -37.25 -36.30
CA ALA A 652 -2.72 -37.91 -37.07
C ALA A 652 -2.61 -39.44 -36.98
N GLU A 653 -3.72 -40.14 -36.82
CA GLU A 653 -3.75 -41.62 -36.65
C GLU A 653 -3.08 -42.40 -37.82
N ALA A 654 -3.10 -41.86 -39.01
CA ALA A 654 -2.46 -42.47 -40.20
C ALA A 654 -0.91 -42.55 -40.15
N MET A 655 -0.31 -41.95 -39.12
CA MET A 655 1.16 -41.84 -39.01
C MET A 655 1.72 -42.70 -37.87
N THR A 656 1.53 -44.00 -37.90
CA THR A 656 1.98 -44.94 -36.86
C THR A 656 3.50 -44.92 -36.62
N HIS A 657 4.28 -44.57 -37.64
CA HIS A 657 5.75 -44.50 -37.56
C HIS A 657 6.22 -43.25 -36.76
N LEU A 658 5.37 -42.22 -36.59
CA LEU A 658 5.71 -41.05 -35.78
C LEU A 658 5.84 -41.38 -34.30
N GLY A 659 5.25 -42.46 -33.83
CA GLY A 659 5.36 -42.87 -32.43
C GLY A 659 6.81 -43.19 -32.03
N VAL A 660 7.62 -43.78 -32.90
CA VAL A 660 9.04 -44.04 -32.64
C VAL A 660 9.85 -42.78 -32.71
N VAL A 661 9.64 -41.98 -33.77
CA VAL A 661 10.34 -40.68 -33.97
C VAL A 661 10.05 -39.74 -32.83
N GLY A 662 8.76 -39.64 -32.37
CA GLY A 662 8.37 -38.81 -31.28
C GLY A 662 9.00 -39.21 -29.94
N LYS A 663 9.21 -40.51 -29.70
CA LYS A 663 9.93 -41.01 -28.51
C LYS A 663 11.42 -40.62 -28.60
N ASP A 664 12.05 -40.79 -29.74
CA ASP A 664 13.45 -40.44 -29.92
C ASP A 664 13.69 -38.94 -29.74
N ILE A 665 12.83 -38.10 -30.31
CA ILE A 665 12.88 -36.67 -30.11
C ILE A 665 12.66 -36.33 -28.61
N ALA A 666 11.66 -36.89 -27.94
CA ALA A 666 11.37 -36.63 -26.54
C ALA A 666 12.46 -37.14 -25.58
N SER A 667 13.20 -38.17 -25.97
CA SER A 667 14.34 -38.67 -25.19
C SER A 667 15.60 -37.81 -25.36
N ALA A 668 15.75 -37.17 -26.49
CA ALA A 668 16.91 -36.33 -26.82
C ALA A 668 16.73 -34.87 -26.39
N ASP A 669 15.50 -34.32 -26.47
CA ASP A 669 15.18 -32.93 -26.22
C ASP A 669 14.29 -32.79 -24.96
N SER A 670 14.80 -32.15 -23.90
CA SER A 670 14.10 -31.93 -22.64
C SER A 670 12.83 -31.05 -22.73
N ASP A 671 12.74 -30.27 -23.81
CA ASP A 671 11.61 -29.36 -24.07
C ASP A 671 10.43 -30.05 -24.78
N VAL A 672 10.61 -31.31 -25.19
CA VAL A 672 9.59 -32.06 -25.89
C VAL A 672 9.19 -33.28 -25.09
N SER A 673 7.91 -33.49 -24.92
CA SER A 673 7.35 -34.73 -24.35
C SER A 673 6.40 -35.36 -25.34
N PHE A 674 6.44 -36.67 -25.43
CA PHE A 674 5.60 -37.43 -26.35
C PHE A 674 4.98 -38.66 -25.65
N HIS A 675 3.69 -38.83 -25.82
CA HIS A 675 2.96 -39.98 -25.27
C HIS A 675 2.57 -40.96 -26.39
N PRO A 676 3.25 -42.10 -26.53
CA PRO A 676 3.12 -42.93 -27.72
C PRO A 676 1.75 -43.63 -27.86
N GLN A 677 1.02 -43.86 -26.76
CA GLN A 677 -0.28 -44.54 -26.81
C GLN A 677 -1.39 -43.62 -27.34
N THR A 678 -1.34 -42.31 -27.04
CA THR A 678 -2.36 -41.34 -27.44
C THR A 678 -1.93 -40.49 -28.64
N GLY A 679 -0.69 -40.59 -29.07
CA GLY A 679 -0.10 -39.70 -30.09
C GLY A 679 -0.02 -38.23 -29.65
N SER A 680 -0.20 -37.94 -28.35
CA SER A 680 -0.16 -36.58 -27.84
C SER A 680 1.29 -36.15 -27.64
N TYR A 681 1.61 -34.93 -28.04
CA TYR A 681 2.88 -34.29 -27.77
C TYR A 681 2.71 -32.96 -27.08
N ALA A 682 3.74 -32.57 -26.33
CA ALA A 682 3.80 -31.26 -25.72
C ALA A 682 5.20 -30.66 -25.93
N ILE A 683 5.22 -29.41 -26.35
CA ILE A 683 6.45 -28.64 -26.56
C ILE A 683 6.49 -27.52 -25.56
N ARG A 684 7.55 -27.45 -24.78
CA ARG A 684 7.78 -26.42 -23.78
C ARG A 684 8.51 -25.23 -24.39
N PHE A 685 8.04 -24.03 -24.03
CA PHE A 685 8.69 -22.77 -24.38
C PHE A 685 8.93 -21.96 -23.11
N VAL A 686 10.09 -21.37 -23.00
CA VAL A 686 10.47 -20.44 -21.94
C VAL A 686 10.77 -19.12 -22.61
N VAL A 687 9.89 -18.12 -22.39
CA VAL A 687 9.98 -16.80 -23.05
C VAL A 687 9.77 -15.69 -22.04
N PRO A 688 10.37 -14.52 -22.20
CA PRO A 688 10.03 -13.34 -21.40
C PRO A 688 8.56 -12.96 -21.54
N VAL A 689 7.98 -12.41 -20.46
CA VAL A 689 6.59 -11.96 -20.50
C VAL A 689 6.44 -10.80 -21.48
N GLY A 690 5.50 -10.93 -22.42
CA GLY A 690 5.24 -9.93 -23.46
C GLY A 690 5.93 -10.20 -24.79
N GLU A 691 6.60 -11.33 -24.95
CA GLU A 691 7.11 -11.81 -26.22
C GLU A 691 6.25 -12.92 -26.82
N SER A 692 6.16 -12.96 -28.15
CA SER A 692 5.39 -13.99 -28.87
C SER A 692 6.18 -15.27 -29.05
N ILE A 693 5.52 -16.41 -28.87
CA ILE A 693 6.11 -17.73 -29.15
C ILE A 693 5.88 -18.20 -30.59
N ILE A 694 5.17 -17.44 -31.42
CA ILE A 694 4.68 -17.93 -32.72
C ILE A 694 5.82 -18.24 -33.67
N ASP A 695 6.84 -17.39 -33.77
CA ASP A 695 8.00 -17.65 -34.63
C ASP A 695 8.82 -18.86 -34.14
N PRO A 696 9.18 -18.98 -32.84
CA PRO A 696 9.81 -20.18 -32.33
C PRO A 696 8.94 -21.43 -32.47
N LEU A 697 7.61 -21.31 -32.36
CA LEU A 697 6.68 -22.43 -32.55
C LEU A 697 6.67 -22.89 -34.01
N ILE A 698 6.53 -21.96 -34.97
CA ILE A 698 6.55 -22.26 -36.39
C ILE A 698 7.88 -22.91 -36.75
N GLU A 699 8.99 -22.40 -36.23
CA GLU A 699 10.32 -22.95 -36.46
C GLU A 699 10.42 -24.38 -35.90
N LYS A 700 10.04 -24.64 -34.65
CA LYS A 700 10.08 -26.02 -34.06
C LYS A 700 9.17 -26.97 -34.83
N LEU A 701 7.94 -26.55 -35.17
CA LEU A 701 7.02 -27.37 -35.97
C LEU A 701 7.53 -27.63 -37.38
N SER A 702 8.15 -26.65 -38.04
CA SER A 702 8.76 -26.81 -39.36
C SER A 702 9.98 -27.75 -39.33
N ARG A 703 10.75 -27.69 -38.24
CA ARG A 703 11.85 -28.66 -38.00
C ARG A 703 11.30 -30.06 -37.80
N ILE A 704 10.19 -30.25 -37.05
CA ILE A 704 9.53 -31.54 -36.88
C ILE A 704 9.03 -32.04 -38.23
N GLU A 705 8.43 -31.21 -39.09
CA GLU A 705 7.99 -31.57 -40.44
C GLU A 705 9.16 -32.03 -41.31
N THR A 706 10.26 -31.29 -41.27
CA THR A 706 11.49 -31.64 -41.99
C THR A 706 12.05 -32.97 -41.49
N LEU A 707 12.08 -33.18 -40.15
CA LEU A 707 12.54 -34.47 -39.59
C LEU A 707 11.64 -35.62 -40.00
N ILE A 708 10.30 -35.43 -40.03
CA ILE A 708 9.38 -36.45 -40.52
C ILE A 708 9.67 -36.83 -41.96
N LYS A 709 9.89 -35.84 -42.83
CA LYS A 709 10.28 -36.07 -44.23
C LYS A 709 11.61 -36.81 -44.31
N PHE A 710 12.61 -36.45 -43.52
CA PHE A 710 13.91 -37.05 -43.48
C PHE A 710 13.87 -38.47 -43.00
N VAL A 711 13.14 -38.77 -41.90
CA VAL A 711 12.96 -40.11 -41.41
C VAL A 711 12.21 -40.99 -42.42
N ALA A 712 11.23 -40.46 -43.15
CA ALA A 712 10.52 -41.16 -44.20
C ALA A 712 11.53 -41.54 -45.35
N VAL A 713 12.42 -40.64 -45.72
CA VAL A 713 13.50 -40.94 -46.72
C VAL A 713 14.44 -42.02 -46.19
N ILE A 714 14.96 -41.88 -44.95
CA ILE A 714 15.91 -42.86 -44.36
C ILE A 714 15.28 -44.24 -44.30
N ARG A 715 14.00 -44.35 -43.92
CA ARG A 715 13.27 -45.63 -43.91
C ARG A 715 13.01 -46.21 -45.28
N ARG A 716 12.71 -45.35 -46.28
CA ARG A 716 12.54 -45.78 -47.69
C ARG A 716 13.80 -46.47 -48.22
N PHE A 717 14.94 -45.97 -47.79
CA PHE A 717 16.24 -46.55 -48.15
C PHE A 717 16.70 -47.66 -47.19
N GLN A 718 15.86 -48.06 -46.20
CA GLN A 718 16.11 -49.09 -45.18
C GLN A 718 17.39 -48.86 -44.37
N LEU A 719 17.76 -47.57 -44.18
CA LEU A 719 18.95 -47.22 -43.41
C LEU A 719 18.65 -47.18 -41.92
N PRO A 720 19.55 -47.66 -41.03
CA PRO A 720 19.38 -47.55 -39.61
C PRO A 720 19.54 -46.09 -39.14
N CYS A 721 18.53 -45.57 -38.44
CA CYS A 721 18.57 -44.30 -37.77
C CYS A 721 19.28 -44.44 -36.41
N LEU A 722 20.24 -43.57 -36.11
CA LEU A 722 21.04 -43.64 -34.88
C LEU A 722 20.43 -42.80 -33.77
N HIS A 723 20.06 -41.55 -34.06
CA HIS A 723 19.38 -40.65 -33.11
C HIS A 723 18.57 -39.61 -33.88
N VAL A 724 17.52 -39.12 -33.25
CA VAL A 724 16.66 -38.05 -33.75
C VAL A 724 16.45 -37.06 -32.64
N SER A 725 16.74 -35.79 -32.88
CA SER A 725 16.47 -34.66 -32.03
C SER A 725 15.91 -33.47 -32.80
N LEU A 726 15.37 -32.42 -32.17
CA LEU A 726 14.93 -31.23 -32.91
C LEU A 726 16.03 -30.49 -33.63
N GLY A 727 17.29 -30.69 -33.23
CA GLY A 727 18.44 -30.03 -33.84
C GLY A 727 19.24 -30.92 -34.77
N ARG A 728 19.11 -32.26 -34.72
CA ARG A 728 19.99 -33.19 -35.43
C ARG A 728 19.30 -34.51 -35.75
N ILE A 729 19.66 -35.09 -36.90
CA ILE A 729 19.30 -36.46 -37.27
C ILE A 729 20.53 -37.20 -37.72
N GLY A 730 20.81 -38.36 -37.12
CA GLY A 730 21.91 -39.22 -37.45
C GLY A 730 21.44 -40.55 -38.03
N PHE A 731 22.08 -41.00 -39.13
CA PHE A 731 21.80 -42.26 -39.77
C PHE A 731 23.08 -42.94 -40.24
N LYS A 732 23.02 -44.23 -40.41
CA LYS A 732 24.13 -45.03 -40.94
C LYS A 732 23.79 -45.49 -42.35
N TYR A 733 24.68 -45.22 -43.32
CA TYR A 733 24.46 -45.52 -44.75
C TYR A 733 25.24 -46.72 -45.26
N SER A 734 26.14 -47.34 -44.46
CA SER A 734 26.80 -48.60 -44.73
C SER A 734 27.15 -49.35 -43.44
N ASN A 735 27.51 -50.59 -43.51
CA ASN A 735 27.88 -51.44 -42.35
C ASN A 735 29.22 -51.03 -41.69
N ASP A 736 30.05 -50.25 -42.35
CA ASP A 736 31.33 -49.76 -41.83
C ASP A 736 31.14 -48.78 -40.65
N ALA A 737 32.09 -48.83 -39.72
CA ALA A 737 32.03 -47.99 -38.51
C ALA A 737 32.09 -46.49 -38.81
N HIS A 738 32.67 -46.04 -39.92
CA HIS A 738 32.85 -44.64 -40.29
C HIS A 738 31.82 -44.17 -41.32
N SER A 739 30.86 -44.99 -41.68
CA SER A 739 29.81 -44.67 -42.66
C SER A 739 28.56 -44.14 -41.98
N THR A 740 28.70 -43.13 -41.08
CA THR A 740 27.63 -42.44 -40.43
C THR A 740 27.53 -41.00 -40.94
N ALA A 741 26.32 -40.48 -41.05
CA ALA A 741 26.05 -39.12 -41.45
C ALA A 741 25.07 -38.49 -40.44
N GLU A 742 25.35 -37.26 -40.03
CA GLU A 742 24.49 -36.48 -39.16
C GLU A 742 24.13 -35.18 -39.84
N VAL A 743 22.85 -34.87 -39.92
CA VAL A 743 22.32 -33.59 -40.41
C VAL A 743 21.93 -32.73 -39.25
N SER A 744 22.51 -31.55 -39.12
CA SER A 744 22.15 -30.58 -38.11
C SER A 744 21.33 -29.43 -38.71
N PHE A 745 20.30 -29.00 -37.94
CA PHE A 745 19.44 -27.86 -38.26
C PHE A 745 19.96 -26.70 -37.42
N GLY A 746 20.76 -25.78 -37.94
CA GLY A 746 21.31 -24.64 -37.23
C GLY A 746 20.90 -23.34 -37.92
N ALA A 747 20.59 -22.31 -37.15
CA ALA A 747 20.67 -20.94 -37.65
C ALA A 747 22.13 -20.51 -37.56
N ASP A 748 22.73 -20.08 -38.65
CA ASP A 748 23.97 -19.34 -38.58
C ASP A 748 23.72 -17.93 -38.04
N ASP A 749 24.77 -17.25 -37.52
CA ASP A 749 24.74 -15.88 -37.04
C ASP A 749 24.11 -14.88 -38.02
N ASN A 750 23.96 -15.28 -39.31
CA ASN A 750 23.35 -14.51 -40.40
C ASN A 750 21.86 -14.85 -40.67
N ASN A 751 21.14 -15.56 -39.78
CA ASN A 751 19.75 -15.93 -39.95
C ASN A 751 19.41 -16.81 -41.17
N ASP A 752 20.40 -17.40 -41.83
CA ASP A 752 20.21 -18.33 -42.97
C ASP A 752 20.02 -19.75 -42.39
N THR A 753 18.82 -20.29 -42.50
CA THR A 753 18.47 -21.66 -42.05
C THR A 753 19.08 -22.72 -42.98
N LYS A 754 20.40 -22.80 -43.06
CA LYS A 754 21.10 -23.80 -43.85
C LYS A 754 21.32 -25.07 -43.03
N MET A 755 20.94 -26.20 -43.59
CA MET A 755 21.23 -27.51 -43.02
C MET A 755 22.72 -27.83 -43.22
N ARG A 756 23.38 -28.33 -42.17
CA ARG A 756 24.80 -28.77 -42.24
C ARG A 756 24.90 -30.28 -42.14
N LEU A 757 25.78 -30.87 -42.96
CA LEU A 757 26.09 -32.28 -42.95
C LEU A 757 27.38 -32.53 -42.13
N HIS A 758 27.27 -33.29 -41.06
CA HIS A 758 28.43 -33.73 -40.29
C HIS A 758 28.77 -35.17 -40.65
N LEU A 759 30.01 -35.34 -41.12
CA LEU A 759 30.58 -36.66 -41.45
C LEU A 759 31.78 -36.90 -40.53
N PRO A 760 32.02 -38.13 -40.07
CA PRO A 760 33.23 -38.46 -39.33
C PRO A 760 34.49 -38.08 -40.08
N PRO A 761 35.55 -37.60 -39.43
CA PRO A 761 36.81 -37.20 -40.15
C PRO A 761 37.47 -38.35 -40.99
N ARG A 762 37.18 -39.58 -40.60
CA ARG A 762 37.67 -40.77 -41.32
C ARG A 762 36.70 -41.31 -42.39
N SER A 763 35.57 -40.59 -42.60
CA SER A 763 34.58 -40.95 -43.60
C SER A 763 35.17 -40.72 -45.01
N PRO A 764 35.01 -41.63 -45.94
CA PRO A 764 35.39 -41.43 -47.33
C PRO A 764 34.76 -40.18 -47.97
N HIS A 765 33.57 -39.84 -47.53
CA HIS A 765 32.79 -38.68 -48.03
C HIS A 765 33.25 -37.36 -47.46
N ALA A 766 34.15 -37.31 -46.47
CA ALA A 766 34.61 -36.04 -45.90
C ALA A 766 35.17 -35.06 -46.95
N ARG A 767 35.77 -35.62 -48.01
CA ARG A 767 36.31 -34.84 -49.12
C ARG A 767 35.31 -34.16 -50.05
N ILE A 768 34.07 -34.63 -50.04
CA ILE A 768 32.95 -34.08 -50.83
C ILE A 768 31.87 -33.49 -49.97
N LYS A 769 32.12 -33.28 -48.65
CA LYS A 769 31.17 -32.74 -47.69
C LYS A 769 30.48 -31.49 -48.21
N HIS A 770 31.21 -30.52 -48.72
CA HIS A 770 30.67 -29.24 -49.21
C HIS A 770 29.66 -29.42 -50.34
N PHE A 771 29.94 -30.33 -51.30
CA PHE A 771 29.01 -30.61 -52.39
C PHE A 771 27.76 -31.33 -51.89
N LEU A 772 27.89 -32.23 -50.93
CA LEU A 772 26.74 -32.90 -50.29
C LEU A 772 25.91 -31.93 -49.50
N GLU A 773 26.49 -30.97 -48.77
CA GLU A 773 25.78 -29.91 -48.08
C GLU A 773 24.99 -29.01 -49.04
N ASN A 774 25.59 -28.62 -50.15
CA ASN A 774 24.89 -27.86 -51.18
C ASN A 774 23.72 -28.68 -51.77
N SER A 775 23.90 -29.95 -52.04
CA SER A 775 22.87 -30.85 -52.56
C SER A 775 21.76 -31.05 -51.49
N LEU A 776 22.11 -31.12 -50.21
CA LEU A 776 21.14 -31.21 -49.11
C LEU A 776 20.21 -29.97 -49.10
N ASN A 777 20.79 -28.80 -49.23
CA ASN A 777 20.04 -27.52 -49.15
C ASN A 777 19.26 -27.20 -50.44
N THR A 778 19.68 -27.71 -51.59
CA THR A 778 19.02 -27.47 -52.90
C THR A 778 18.02 -28.54 -53.28
N SER A 779 18.35 -29.80 -53.05
CA SER A 779 17.63 -30.97 -53.60
C SER A 779 17.07 -31.91 -52.52
N GLY A 780 17.41 -31.69 -51.25
CA GLY A 780 16.93 -32.45 -50.10
C GLY A 780 17.70 -33.74 -49.79
N LEU A 781 17.31 -34.40 -48.71
CA LEU A 781 18.02 -35.56 -48.14
C LEU A 781 18.00 -36.77 -49.07
N GLU A 782 16.98 -37.00 -49.89
CA GLU A 782 16.84 -38.16 -50.75
C GLU A 782 18.01 -38.26 -51.73
N ILE A 783 18.38 -37.12 -52.35
CA ILE A 783 19.52 -37.06 -53.30
C ILE A 783 20.84 -37.24 -52.55
N VAL A 784 20.96 -36.71 -51.34
CA VAL A 784 22.16 -36.92 -50.51
C VAL A 784 22.34 -38.39 -50.12
N VAL A 785 21.26 -39.07 -49.68
CA VAL A 785 21.31 -40.52 -49.36
C VAL A 785 21.68 -41.35 -50.58
N MET A 786 21.07 -41.06 -51.74
CA MET A 786 21.43 -41.70 -53.00
C MET A 786 22.89 -41.42 -53.35
N ALA A 787 23.35 -40.22 -53.23
CA ALA A 787 24.75 -39.86 -53.49
C ALA A 787 25.70 -40.61 -52.56
N LEU A 788 25.43 -40.61 -51.23
CA LEU A 788 26.23 -41.36 -50.25
C LEU A 788 26.33 -42.86 -50.57
N THR A 789 25.25 -43.49 -51.00
CA THR A 789 25.25 -44.93 -51.33
C THR A 789 25.94 -45.25 -52.65
N VAL A 790 25.78 -44.39 -53.67
CA VAL A 790 26.34 -44.56 -55.01
C VAL A 790 27.78 -44.20 -55.06
N THR A 791 28.25 -43.20 -54.34
CA THR A 791 29.64 -42.73 -54.36
C THR A 791 30.54 -43.53 -53.40
N LEU A 792 30.00 -44.23 -52.42
CA LEU A 792 30.74 -44.91 -51.38
C LEU A 792 31.76 -45.93 -51.94
N PRO A 793 31.41 -46.84 -52.89
CA PRO A 793 32.37 -47.83 -53.42
C PRO A 793 33.56 -47.15 -54.16
N LEU A 794 33.33 -46.08 -54.90
CA LEU A 794 34.37 -45.33 -55.53
C LEU A 794 35.29 -44.64 -54.52
N LEU A 795 34.70 -43.94 -53.51
CA LEU A 795 35.48 -43.26 -52.52
C LEU A 795 36.24 -44.15 -51.58
N LEU A 796 35.73 -45.35 -51.27
CA LEU A 796 36.47 -46.39 -50.55
C LEU A 796 37.69 -46.86 -51.37
N ALA A 797 37.49 -47.12 -52.64
CA ALA A 797 38.64 -47.52 -53.53
C ALA A 797 39.70 -46.40 -53.59
N PHE A 798 39.25 -45.08 -53.60
CA PHE A 798 40.21 -44.00 -53.57
C PHE A 798 40.92 -43.90 -52.21
N THR A 799 40.27 -44.13 -51.08
CA THR A 799 40.90 -44.16 -49.75
C THR A 799 41.87 -45.33 -49.63
N ASP A 800 41.54 -46.49 -50.21
CA ASP A 800 42.41 -47.65 -50.23
C ASP A 800 43.73 -47.32 -51.05
N LEU A 801 43.61 -46.63 -52.20
CA LEU A 801 44.76 -46.16 -52.93
C LEU A 801 45.66 -45.20 -52.21
N GLU A 802 45.04 -44.29 -51.41
CA GLU A 802 45.79 -43.32 -50.58
C GLU A 802 46.39 -43.98 -49.31
N SER A 803 45.84 -45.07 -48.82
CA SER A 803 46.28 -45.74 -47.60
C SER A 803 47.42 -46.77 -47.85
N THR A 804 47.88 -47.01 -49.11
CA THR A 804 48.98 -47.85 -49.40
C THR A 804 50.31 -47.33 -48.77
N PRO A 805 51.15 -48.20 -48.16
CA PRO A 805 52.32 -47.79 -47.39
C PRO A 805 53.34 -46.99 -48.20
N PRO A 806 54.05 -46.02 -47.54
CA PRO A 806 54.94 -45.06 -48.24
C PRO A 806 56.07 -45.65 -49.10
N ASN A 807 56.50 -46.88 -48.88
CA ASN A 807 57.48 -47.57 -49.70
C ASN A 807 56.95 -48.00 -51.09
N GLN A 808 55.61 -47.79 -51.31
CA GLN A 808 54.94 -48.04 -52.62
C GLN A 808 54.13 -46.78 -53.04
N ARG A 809 54.25 -45.72 -52.37
CA ARG A 809 53.57 -44.41 -52.69
C ARG A 809 54.54 -43.61 -53.61
N ASP A 810 54.18 -43.50 -54.83
CA ASP A 810 54.58 -42.34 -55.60
C ASP A 810 53.81 -41.10 -54.97
N ASP A 811 54.50 -40.12 -54.42
CA ASP A 811 53.98 -38.89 -53.85
C ASP A 811 53.22 -37.99 -54.87
N ALA A 812 52.72 -38.55 -55.90
CA ALA A 812 52.24 -37.87 -57.09
C ALA A 812 50.77 -38.19 -57.47
N LEU A 813 49.96 -38.85 -56.53
CA LEU A 813 48.52 -39.10 -56.74
C LEU A 813 47.71 -38.03 -56.12
N PHE A 814 46.92 -37.29 -56.90
CA PHE A 814 45.98 -36.28 -56.44
C PHE A 814 44.60 -36.65 -56.90
N ILE A 815 43.64 -36.72 -55.87
CA ILE A 815 42.24 -36.98 -56.14
C ILE A 815 41.50 -35.72 -55.89
N LEU A 816 40.95 -35.03 -56.88
CA LEU A 816 40.30 -33.79 -56.87
C LEU A 816 38.81 -33.98 -57.13
N PRO A 817 37.92 -33.88 -56.08
CA PRO A 817 36.50 -33.88 -56.33
C PRO A 817 36.09 -32.55 -57.02
N ARG A 818 35.35 -32.63 -58.08
CA ARG A 818 34.81 -31.49 -58.84
C ARG A 818 33.33 -31.31 -58.53
N ASN A 819 32.62 -32.36 -58.32
CA ASN A 819 31.22 -32.42 -57.92
C ASN A 819 30.96 -33.78 -57.24
N VAL A 820 29.73 -34.02 -56.76
CA VAL A 820 29.30 -35.30 -56.23
C VAL A 820 29.44 -36.45 -57.25
N ASP A 821 29.18 -36.17 -58.50
CA ASP A 821 29.16 -37.07 -59.61
C ASP A 821 30.46 -37.03 -60.55
N TRP A 822 31.41 -36.21 -60.15
CA TRP A 822 32.61 -35.98 -60.96
C TRP A 822 33.86 -35.83 -60.08
N TYR A 823 34.83 -36.76 -60.31
CA TYR A 823 36.14 -36.80 -59.66
C TYR A 823 37.21 -36.78 -60.69
N ARG A 824 38.30 -36.02 -60.49
CA ARG A 824 39.52 -36.02 -61.32
C ARG A 824 40.63 -36.62 -60.49
N VAL A 825 41.27 -37.60 -61.10
CA VAL A 825 42.42 -38.32 -60.53
C VAL A 825 43.63 -38.00 -61.34
N GLU A 826 44.64 -37.39 -60.72
CA GLU A 826 45.91 -37.01 -61.42
C GLU A 826 47.06 -37.87 -60.92
N TYR A 827 47.67 -38.59 -61.81
CA TYR A 827 48.92 -39.36 -61.63
C TYR A 827 50.08 -38.52 -62.19
N ARG A 828 50.66 -37.65 -61.30
CA ARG A 828 51.63 -36.63 -61.79
C ARG A 828 52.90 -37.23 -62.41
N LEU A 829 53.43 -38.35 -61.83
CA LEU A 829 54.62 -39.01 -62.41
C LEU A 829 54.34 -39.67 -63.74
N ALA A 830 53.20 -40.26 -63.91
CA ALA A 830 52.77 -40.82 -65.14
C ALA A 830 52.19 -39.81 -66.13
N GLY A 831 51.92 -38.59 -65.68
CA GLY A 831 51.31 -37.49 -66.47
C GLY A 831 49.91 -37.82 -66.96
N VAL A 832 49.20 -38.76 -66.30
CA VAL A 832 47.84 -39.21 -66.66
C VAL A 832 46.82 -38.53 -65.80
N VAL A 833 45.81 -37.90 -66.41
CA VAL A 833 44.70 -37.28 -65.77
C VAL A 833 43.42 -37.96 -66.18
N LEU A 834 42.69 -38.57 -65.20
CA LEU A 834 41.46 -39.31 -65.42
C LEU A 834 40.25 -38.63 -64.78
N ASP A 835 39.23 -38.47 -65.62
CA ASP A 835 37.92 -37.99 -65.10
C ASP A 835 37.00 -39.18 -64.86
N TRP A 836 36.55 -39.32 -63.60
CA TRP A 836 35.54 -40.28 -63.15
C TRP A 836 34.24 -39.61 -63.11
N ARG A 837 33.25 -40.01 -63.91
CA ARG A 837 31.93 -39.36 -63.97
C ARG A 837 30.83 -40.41 -63.81
N LEU A 838 29.87 -40.04 -62.93
CA LEU A 838 28.66 -40.88 -62.80
C LEU A 838 27.69 -40.56 -63.95
N LYS A 839 27.29 -41.58 -64.69
CA LYS A 839 26.29 -41.44 -65.75
C LYS A 839 25.14 -42.38 -65.55
N CYS A 840 24.00 -42.07 -66.12
CA CYS A 840 22.82 -42.92 -66.13
C CYS A 840 22.45 -43.31 -67.57
N ARG A 841 22.24 -44.61 -67.74
CA ARG A 841 21.81 -45.19 -69.03
C ARG A 841 20.73 -46.27 -68.76
N LYS A 842 19.57 -46.14 -69.33
CA LYS A 842 18.43 -47.07 -69.13
C LYS A 842 18.08 -47.25 -67.62
N SER A 843 18.08 -46.20 -66.87
CA SER A 843 17.81 -46.19 -65.44
C SER A 843 18.83 -46.95 -64.56
N VAL A 844 19.98 -47.27 -65.08
CA VAL A 844 21.10 -47.86 -64.31
C VAL A 844 22.24 -46.87 -64.21
N LEU A 845 22.78 -46.69 -63.00
CA LEU A 845 23.86 -45.81 -62.68
C LEU A 845 25.19 -46.55 -62.83
N TYR A 846 26.13 -45.95 -63.50
CA TYR A 846 27.46 -46.50 -63.69
C TYR A 846 28.53 -45.41 -63.66
N TRP A 847 29.73 -45.77 -63.18
CA TRP A 847 30.91 -44.90 -63.20
C TRP A 847 31.65 -45.06 -64.50
N TYR A 848 31.83 -43.95 -65.10
CA TYR A 848 32.56 -43.86 -66.39
C TYR A 848 33.91 -43.15 -66.16
N VAL A 849 35.02 -43.86 -66.48
CA VAL A 849 36.38 -43.29 -66.45
C VAL A 849 36.82 -43.00 -67.89
N GLN A 850 37.37 -41.84 -68.08
CA GLN A 850 37.94 -41.37 -69.33
C GLN A 850 39.21 -40.55 -69.09
N ASP A 851 40.12 -40.47 -70.07
CA ASP A 851 41.26 -39.60 -70.03
C ASP A 851 40.77 -38.13 -70.19
N ALA A 852 41.10 -37.24 -69.24
CA ALA A 852 40.73 -35.85 -69.30
C ALA A 852 41.35 -35.10 -70.46
N ALA A 853 42.52 -35.54 -71.01
CA ALA A 853 43.14 -34.92 -72.15
C ALA A 853 42.38 -35.21 -73.44
N VAL A 854 41.70 -36.36 -73.56
CA VAL A 854 40.88 -36.72 -74.72
C VAL A 854 39.56 -36.01 -74.72
N ALA A 855 39.00 -35.78 -73.52
CA ALA A 855 37.72 -35.07 -73.32
C ALA A 855 37.82 -33.56 -73.68
N GLY A 856 38.99 -32.95 -73.56
CA GLY A 856 39.28 -31.56 -73.98
C GLY A 856 39.58 -31.38 -75.44
N ALA A 857 39.92 -32.45 -76.17
CA ALA A 857 40.37 -32.39 -77.56
C ALA A 857 39.28 -32.30 -78.61
N GLU A 858 37.96 -32.45 -78.22
CA GLU A 858 36.88 -32.17 -79.13
C GLU A 858 36.68 -30.66 -79.39
N SER A 859 37.34 -29.76 -78.59
CA SER A 859 37.21 -28.29 -78.71
C SER A 859 38.42 -27.59 -79.37
N GLU A 860 39.59 -28.16 -79.43
CA GLU A 860 40.76 -27.51 -80.10
C GLU A 860 41.60 -28.47 -80.89
N ARG A 861 41.40 -28.42 -82.21
CA ARG A 861 42.34 -29.03 -83.21
C ARG A 861 43.59 -28.19 -83.23
N GLY A 862 44.69 -28.68 -82.67
CA GLY A 862 45.97 -28.07 -82.85
C GLY A 862 47.09 -28.50 -81.89
N VAL A 863 47.93 -29.39 -82.37
CA VAL A 863 49.34 -29.49 -82.04
C VAL A 863 49.77 -29.78 -80.57
N ARG A 864 49.79 -31.00 -80.11
CA ARG A 864 50.84 -31.59 -79.25
C ARG A 864 50.83 -33.14 -79.37
N GLY A 865 51.50 -33.65 -80.36
CA GLY A 865 51.31 -35.03 -80.87
C GLY A 865 52.21 -36.13 -80.26
N GLY A 866 53.13 -35.90 -79.40
CA GLY A 866 54.09 -36.88 -79.00
C GLY A 866 53.83 -37.51 -77.59
N GLU A 867 53.54 -36.68 -76.54
CA GLU A 867 53.36 -37.18 -75.18
C GLU A 867 51.98 -37.80 -74.91
N ASN A 868 50.91 -37.26 -75.47
CA ASN A 868 49.55 -37.79 -75.34
C ASN A 868 49.35 -39.17 -75.94
N ARG A 869 50.22 -39.53 -76.97
CA ARG A 869 50.15 -40.83 -77.64
C ARG A 869 50.69 -41.94 -76.74
N ARG A 870 51.77 -41.74 -76.00
CA ARG A 870 52.34 -42.71 -75.02
C ARG A 870 51.39 -42.88 -73.81
N LYS A 871 50.74 -41.83 -73.36
CA LYS A 871 49.80 -41.90 -72.25
C LYS A 871 48.52 -42.68 -72.57
N ALA A 872 48.03 -42.56 -73.80
CA ALA A 872 46.91 -43.34 -74.33
C ALA A 872 47.19 -44.82 -74.49
N GLU A 873 48.46 -45.18 -74.75
CA GLU A 873 48.94 -46.56 -74.93
C GLU A 873 48.95 -47.32 -73.62
N MET A 874 49.16 -46.68 -72.40
CA MET A 874 49.22 -47.39 -71.15
C MET A 874 47.80 -47.88 -70.68
N LEU A 875 46.74 -47.22 -71.03
CA LEU A 875 45.40 -47.60 -70.69
C LEU A 875 44.65 -48.30 -71.81
N LYS A 876 45.29 -48.47 -72.95
CA LYS A 876 44.76 -49.15 -74.15
C LYS A 876 44.30 -50.58 -73.85
N PRO A 877 45.02 -51.48 -73.09
CA PRO A 877 44.52 -52.81 -72.74
C PRO A 877 43.15 -52.73 -71.95
N LEU A 878 42.93 -51.72 -71.13
CA LEU A 878 41.69 -51.61 -70.41
C LEU A 878 40.56 -51.06 -71.33
N TRP A 879 40.86 -50.11 -72.20
CA TRP A 879 39.91 -49.53 -73.16
C TRP A 879 39.50 -50.48 -74.30
N CYS A 880 40.35 -51.43 -74.61
CA CYS A 880 40.12 -52.37 -75.69
C CYS A 880 39.54 -53.70 -75.18
N GLY A 881 39.32 -53.87 -73.82
CA GLY A 881 38.75 -55.08 -73.25
C GLY A 881 39.72 -56.29 -73.18
N GLU A 882 41.06 -56.07 -73.20
CA GLU A 882 42.09 -57.08 -73.04
C GLU A 882 42.20 -57.53 -71.57
N ILE A 883 41.64 -56.85 -70.68
CA ILE A 883 41.59 -57.17 -69.26
C ILE A 883 40.14 -57.42 -68.86
N GLU A 884 39.85 -58.68 -68.46
CA GLU A 884 38.49 -59.02 -67.98
C GLU A 884 38.23 -58.55 -66.53
N GLY A 885 37.07 -58.00 -66.30
CA GLY A 885 36.60 -57.52 -64.95
C GLY A 885 35.14 -57.16 -64.97
N GLU A 886 34.64 -56.70 -63.85
CA GLU A 886 33.21 -56.25 -63.64
C GLU A 886 32.92 -54.88 -64.25
N TRP A 887 33.55 -54.60 -65.48
CA TRP A 887 33.34 -53.34 -66.18
C TRP A 887 33.22 -53.56 -67.70
N GLU A 888 32.62 -52.61 -68.37
CA GLU A 888 32.54 -52.59 -69.85
C GLU A 888 33.65 -51.72 -70.44
N ALA A 889 34.39 -52.25 -71.30
CA ALA A 889 35.38 -51.44 -72.05
C ALA A 889 34.65 -50.58 -73.11
N LEU A 890 35.06 -49.36 -73.20
CA LEU A 890 34.56 -48.37 -74.20
C LEU A 890 35.78 -47.79 -74.90
N LYS A 891 35.73 -47.64 -76.21
CA LYS A 891 36.89 -47.21 -77.08
C LYS A 891 37.73 -46.05 -76.52
N ILE A 892 37.23 -45.21 -75.63
CA ILE A 892 37.88 -44.02 -75.05
C ILE A 892 37.84 -44.03 -73.52
N GLY A 893 37.38 -45.09 -72.89
CA GLY A 893 37.19 -45.20 -71.45
C GLY A 893 36.65 -46.55 -71.06
N ALA A 894 36.31 -46.71 -69.79
CA ALA A 894 35.62 -47.86 -69.24
C ALA A 894 34.45 -47.46 -68.36
N ALA A 895 33.48 -48.34 -68.28
CA ALA A 895 32.26 -48.06 -67.42
C ALA A 895 32.05 -49.27 -66.49
N ALA A 896 31.93 -48.99 -65.24
CA ALA A 896 31.60 -49.98 -64.20
C ALA A 896 30.32 -49.70 -63.47
N GLY A 897 29.56 -50.73 -63.14
CA GLY A 897 28.41 -50.55 -62.21
C GLY A 897 28.89 -50.07 -60.85
N VAL A 898 27.98 -49.50 -60.05
CA VAL A 898 28.31 -48.95 -58.75
C VAL A 898 29.09 -49.91 -57.85
N ARG A 899 28.80 -51.19 -57.91
CA ARG A 899 29.47 -52.22 -57.09
C ARG A 899 30.81 -52.63 -57.60
N GLY A 900 31.00 -52.64 -58.94
CA GLY A 900 32.24 -53.04 -59.62
C GLY A 900 33.28 -51.92 -59.76
N VAL A 901 32.95 -50.70 -59.44
CA VAL A 901 33.83 -49.50 -59.64
C VAL A 901 35.16 -49.65 -58.87
N GLY A 902 35.13 -50.24 -57.70
CA GLY A 902 36.32 -50.46 -56.88
C GLY A 902 37.32 -51.36 -57.55
N ALA A 903 36.86 -52.41 -58.25
CA ALA A 903 37.72 -53.26 -59.03
C ALA A 903 38.34 -52.54 -60.27
N LEU A 904 37.53 -51.72 -60.93
CA LEU A 904 37.97 -50.83 -62.02
C LEU A 904 39.05 -49.84 -61.56
N VAL A 905 38.86 -49.18 -60.41
CA VAL A 905 39.81 -48.23 -59.81
C VAL A 905 41.17 -48.95 -59.56
N LYS A 906 41.14 -50.15 -58.98
CA LYS A 906 42.36 -50.94 -58.73
C LYS A 906 43.04 -51.38 -60.03
N ALA A 907 42.25 -51.75 -61.01
CA ALA A 907 42.84 -52.15 -62.38
C ALA A 907 43.47 -50.95 -63.07
N VAL A 908 42.84 -49.77 -63.04
CA VAL A 908 43.41 -48.53 -63.55
C VAL A 908 44.71 -48.20 -62.81
N ASP A 909 44.75 -48.22 -61.53
CA ASP A 909 45.89 -47.89 -60.69
C ASP A 909 47.06 -48.89 -60.98
N ALA A 910 46.82 -50.17 -61.10
CA ALA A 910 47.78 -51.23 -61.37
C ALA A 910 48.38 -51.03 -62.77
N LEU A 911 47.61 -50.54 -63.73
CA LEU A 911 48.15 -50.26 -65.11
C LEU A 911 48.97 -49.01 -65.12
N VAL A 912 48.53 -47.91 -64.46
CA VAL A 912 49.26 -46.63 -64.47
C VAL A 912 50.57 -46.69 -63.67
N ARG A 913 50.61 -47.55 -62.63
CA ARG A 913 51.81 -47.74 -61.80
C ARG A 913 52.73 -48.87 -62.27
N ARG A 914 52.43 -49.61 -63.36
CA ARG A 914 53.36 -50.56 -63.92
C ARG A 914 54.67 -49.82 -64.43
N PRO A 915 55.83 -50.31 -63.97
CA PRO A 915 57.09 -49.69 -64.42
C PRO A 915 57.23 -49.92 -65.91
N ILE A 916 57.49 -48.86 -66.61
CA ILE A 916 57.71 -48.89 -68.09
C ILE A 916 59.00 -49.72 -68.33
N PRO A 917 58.97 -50.77 -69.10
CA PRO A 917 60.21 -51.51 -69.48
C PRO A 917 61.11 -50.56 -70.25
N GLY A 918 62.21 -50.04 -69.62
CA GLY A 918 63.20 -49.13 -70.23
C GLY A 918 63.81 -48.09 -69.26
N GLN A 919 63.30 -47.91 -68.02
CA GLN A 919 63.90 -46.94 -67.06
C GLN A 919 64.84 -47.62 -66.03
N GLN A 920 64.97 -48.97 -66.00
CA GLN A 920 65.85 -49.60 -65.02
C GLN A 920 67.40 -49.63 -65.45
N GLN A 921 67.72 -48.92 -66.51
CA GLN A 921 69.15 -48.82 -66.89
C GLN A 921 69.87 -47.51 -66.69
N GLN A 922 69.18 -46.54 -66.11
CA GLN A 922 69.79 -45.23 -65.82
C GLN A 922 69.98 -44.89 -64.34
N SER A 923 69.50 -45.69 -63.37
CA SER A 923 69.68 -45.45 -61.96
C SER A 923 70.79 -46.35 -61.31
N GLN A 924 71.65 -47.05 -62.12
CA GLN A 924 72.86 -47.70 -61.68
C GLN A 924 74.13 -46.99 -62.13
N GLN A 925 74.10 -45.82 -62.68
CA GLN A 925 75.27 -44.97 -62.99
C GLN A 925 75.03 -43.50 -62.56
N ALA A 926 74.71 -43.26 -61.28
CA ALA A 926 74.92 -41.99 -60.65
C ALA A 926 75.05 -42.21 -59.12
#